data_e1085f9230d34df27f88342d63752b14
#
_entry.id   e1085f9230d34df27f88342d63752b14
#
_cell.length_a   1.000
_cell.length_b   1.000
_cell.length_c   1.000
_cell.angle_alpha   90.00
_cell.angle_beta   90.00
_cell.angle_gamma   90.00
#
_symmetry.space_group_name_H-M   'P 1'
#
loop_
_entity.id
_entity.type
_entity.pdbx_description
1 polymer ?
#
loop_
_entity_poly.entity_id
_entity_poly.type
_entity_poly.pdbx_seq_one_letter_code
_entity_poly.pdbx_strand_id
1 'polypeptide(L)'
;MQFINNLTLYCHISKKNLEEFKMAEEETAAPASEPINSPAEIAETYVVKERYEIKFDKALPHLNANGAMAYQVVDKTNPQRELFALICDNQFPPRLSMLPYLKSIDHPNLLKLVEYGIVDYAPRKSHNMALIYKKPAGPRIDSFSGEETPLRNSFERFKSVLLSIVSACESLKGYHLTHRAIRLDNIYYKDSSRNEVVIGDCAASFPSLFQPAAYETIQNTLCIPQGRGNGKASDDIYAAGVVMLSLLLQKELAAELSAPEILRQKLKKGTYLSLLGNERIPNQFSGILKAILNDNEEHRWNYLQIYNHLEGKPNSFAQTESNERSMRALNLNGEKIYTAQHAAIAMHSAPQEALALIKSGKLLEWIKNGLENEKLYNKMEKLLRGDPENKDENPFLVSQACILLDCTLPIKSGELYIFPEGIPKGIFYYLRTEQDLKDFQALLSGDLIKIWYQEQPSSRAPANSSEFKIYVNRKDFGYGIDRIMYDFDDDLPCTSPLLGDEFVNTPAKVLRALDRNYAANKERPPYDRNIIAYLRCKMGKKIDGILTDLNSRQEALQNSAIIRLYANIQNKNGPVQLLNLTLWLINSAKPIIKTYHNLKYQKYLERELIKISKSGKVIELYNILENEEARQKDRSEYSAAVKEISLLLHDRNRIANGGAKLDEEAKELALRFVSVLSILTMVTSFIFSLIHWVIK
;
A
#
# COMPACT_ATOMS: atom_id res chain seq x y z
N MET A 1 -16.22 6.96 -26.85
CA MET A 1 -16.43 5.50 -26.96
C MET A 1 -15.34 4.68 -26.25
N GLN A 2 -14.06 4.99 -26.38
CA GLN A 2 -12.97 4.29 -25.66
C GLN A 2 -13.04 4.45 -24.13
N PHE A 3 -13.46 5.62 -23.64
CA PHE A 3 -13.67 5.90 -22.21
C PHE A 3 -14.79 5.03 -21.60
N ILE A 4 -15.84 4.78 -22.38
CA ILE A 4 -16.95 3.91 -21.96
C ILE A 4 -16.49 2.44 -21.89
N ASN A 5 -15.61 2.00 -22.78
CA ASN A 5 -15.10 0.64 -22.79
C ASN A 5 -14.13 0.35 -21.62
N ASN A 6 -13.30 1.32 -21.21
CA ASN A 6 -12.37 1.12 -20.09
C ASN A 6 -13.07 1.12 -18.73
N LEU A 7 -14.08 1.97 -18.53
CA LEU A 7 -14.91 1.93 -17.31
C LEU A 7 -15.86 0.73 -17.30
N THR A 8 -16.29 0.25 -18.46
CA THR A 8 -17.06 -0.99 -18.58
C THR A 8 -16.19 -2.21 -18.26
N LEU A 9 -14.89 -2.17 -18.57
CA LEU A 9 -13.93 -3.20 -18.14
C LEU A 9 -13.78 -3.26 -16.61
N TYR A 10 -13.74 -2.08 -15.93
CA TYR A 10 -13.69 -2.01 -14.47
C TYR A 10 -14.98 -2.51 -13.80
N CYS A 11 -16.15 -2.21 -14.40
CA CYS A 11 -17.44 -2.78 -13.94
C CYS A 11 -17.56 -4.28 -14.25
N HIS A 12 -16.95 -4.76 -15.35
CA HIS A 12 -16.94 -6.19 -15.68
C HIS A 12 -16.02 -6.98 -14.75
N ILE A 13 -14.88 -6.42 -14.34
CA ILE A 13 -13.99 -7.05 -13.34
C ILE A 13 -14.70 -7.13 -11.99
N SER A 14 -15.42 -6.09 -11.58
CA SER A 14 -16.26 -6.12 -10.37
C SER A 14 -17.43 -7.12 -10.47
N LYS A 15 -18.11 -7.20 -11.64
CA LYS A 15 -19.17 -8.18 -11.88
C LYS A 15 -18.63 -9.59 -12.05
N LYS A 16 -17.50 -9.77 -12.74
CA LYS A 16 -16.88 -11.08 -12.93
C LYS A 16 -16.38 -11.66 -11.60
N ASN A 17 -15.82 -10.85 -10.74
CA ASN A 17 -15.45 -11.28 -9.38
C ASN A 17 -16.69 -11.56 -8.50
N LEU A 18 -17.83 -10.88 -8.74
CA LEU A 18 -19.11 -11.16 -8.08
C LEU A 18 -19.79 -12.41 -8.66
N GLU A 19 -19.64 -12.67 -9.96
CA GLU A 19 -20.18 -13.86 -10.63
C GLU A 19 -19.31 -15.08 -10.37
N GLU A 20 -17.98 -14.96 -10.32
CA GLU A 20 -17.09 -16.02 -9.85
C GLU A 20 -17.38 -16.37 -8.37
N PHE A 21 -17.76 -15.38 -7.55
CA PHE A 21 -18.21 -15.60 -6.18
C PHE A 21 -19.57 -16.35 -6.12
N LYS A 22 -20.50 -16.07 -7.06
CA LYS A 22 -21.77 -16.78 -7.17
C LYS A 22 -21.63 -18.15 -7.83
N MET A 23 -20.73 -18.33 -8.80
CA MET A 23 -20.46 -19.63 -9.41
C MET A 23 -19.75 -20.60 -8.47
N ALA A 24 -18.95 -20.09 -7.52
CA ALA A 24 -18.35 -20.94 -6.47
C ALA A 24 -19.40 -21.48 -5.47
N GLU A 25 -20.60 -20.90 -5.41
CA GLU A 25 -21.74 -21.42 -4.63
C GLU A 25 -22.56 -22.47 -5.38
N GLU A 26 -22.53 -22.50 -6.74
CA GLU A 26 -23.34 -23.46 -7.54
C GLU A 26 -22.57 -24.72 -7.99
N GLU A 27 -21.23 -24.76 -7.92
CA GLU A 27 -20.43 -25.93 -8.35
C GLU A 27 -20.20 -27.00 -7.26
N THR A 28 -20.82 -26.92 -6.09
CA THR A 28 -20.73 -27.96 -5.05
C THR A 28 -21.84 -29.01 -5.10
N ALA A 29 -22.26 -29.41 -6.30
CA ALA A 29 -23.16 -30.54 -6.48
C ALA A 29 -22.67 -31.45 -7.61
N ALA A 30 -21.77 -32.40 -7.33
CA ALA A 30 -21.49 -33.57 -8.17
C ALA A 30 -20.82 -34.71 -7.37
N PRO A 31 -20.83 -35.97 -7.85
CA PRO A 31 -21.34 -37.09 -7.10
C PRO A 31 -20.27 -37.86 -6.31
N ALA A 32 -20.75 -38.67 -5.37
CA ALA A 32 -19.98 -39.55 -4.46
C ALA A 32 -18.90 -40.42 -5.15
N SER A 33 -17.66 -40.32 -4.67
CA SER A 33 -16.64 -41.35 -4.78
C SER A 33 -15.98 -41.60 -3.42
N GLU A 34 -15.66 -42.85 -3.16
CA GLU A 34 -15.33 -43.52 -1.91
C GLU A 34 -14.21 -42.93 -1.04
N PRO A 35 -14.09 -43.31 0.25
CA PRO A 35 -13.33 -42.59 1.25
C PRO A 35 -11.83 -42.95 1.21
N ILE A 36 -10.99 -41.94 0.99
CA ILE A 36 -9.54 -42.00 1.24
C ILE A 36 -9.23 -41.21 2.51
N ASN A 37 -8.74 -41.92 3.51
CA ASN A 37 -8.01 -41.50 4.72
C ASN A 37 -8.31 -40.13 5.34
N SER A 38 -8.69 -40.16 6.62
CA SER A 38 -9.02 -39.07 7.52
C SER A 38 -8.26 -37.75 7.26
N PRO A 39 -8.99 -36.63 7.02
CA PRO A 39 -8.39 -35.33 7.09
C PRO A 39 -8.05 -35.02 8.55
N ALA A 40 -6.86 -34.49 8.79
CA ALA A 40 -6.56 -33.79 10.05
C ALA A 40 -7.70 -32.84 10.35
N GLU A 41 -8.33 -32.91 11.51
CA GLU A 41 -9.42 -32.04 11.96
C GLU A 41 -9.00 -30.60 11.75
N ILE A 42 -9.62 -29.93 10.77
CA ILE A 42 -9.52 -28.49 10.61
C ILE A 42 -10.10 -27.90 11.89
N ALA A 43 -9.33 -27.14 12.64
CA ALA A 43 -9.81 -26.51 13.86
C ALA A 43 -11.03 -25.64 13.51
N GLU A 44 -12.23 -26.11 13.84
CA GLU A 44 -13.51 -25.42 13.57
C GLU A 44 -13.67 -24.12 14.35
N THR A 45 -12.73 -23.84 15.27
CA THR A 45 -12.79 -22.68 16.16
C THR A 45 -11.43 -22.05 16.40
N TYR A 46 -11.40 -20.72 16.62
CA TYR A 46 -10.22 -19.98 17.03
C TYR A 46 -10.53 -19.04 18.21
N VAL A 47 -9.62 -18.94 19.18
CA VAL A 47 -9.82 -18.13 20.39
C VAL A 47 -8.96 -16.88 20.36
N VAL A 48 -9.61 -15.70 20.29
CA VAL A 48 -8.96 -14.39 20.35
C VAL A 48 -8.77 -13.98 21.81
N LYS A 49 -7.54 -13.62 22.18
CA LYS A 49 -7.17 -13.20 23.57
C LYS A 49 -7.69 -14.15 24.65
N GLU A 50 -7.65 -15.46 24.37
CA GLU A 50 -8.08 -16.52 25.31
C GLU A 50 -9.55 -16.44 25.75
N ARG A 51 -10.31 -15.46 25.28
CA ARG A 51 -11.66 -15.12 25.70
C ARG A 51 -12.74 -15.34 24.61
N TYR A 52 -12.50 -14.85 23.42
CA TYR A 52 -13.50 -14.83 22.36
C TYR A 52 -13.27 -15.98 21.39
N GLU A 53 -14.20 -16.91 21.39
CA GLU A 53 -14.15 -18.11 20.54
C GLU A 53 -14.95 -17.91 19.26
N ILE A 54 -14.30 -17.84 18.11
CA ILE A 54 -14.91 -17.70 16.79
C ILE A 54 -15.28 -19.09 16.28
N LYS A 55 -16.53 -19.29 15.87
CA LYS A 55 -17.06 -20.54 15.34
C LYS A 55 -17.09 -20.49 13.80
N PHE A 56 -16.09 -21.03 13.14
CA PHE A 56 -16.02 -21.01 11.66
C PHE A 56 -17.04 -21.94 10.99
N ASP A 57 -17.61 -22.89 11.71
CA ASP A 57 -18.76 -23.72 11.31
C ASP A 57 -20.08 -22.97 11.31
N LYS A 58 -20.16 -21.78 11.95
CA LYS A 58 -21.36 -20.97 12.10
C LYS A 58 -21.25 -19.63 11.40
N ALA A 59 -21.27 -19.66 10.07
CA ALA A 59 -21.28 -18.44 9.25
C ALA A 59 -22.59 -17.67 9.42
N LEU A 60 -22.52 -16.35 9.35
CA LEU A 60 -23.63 -15.41 9.46
C LEU A 60 -23.71 -14.52 8.20
N PRO A 61 -24.10 -15.05 7.02
CA PRO A 61 -24.02 -14.31 5.75
C PRO A 61 -24.78 -12.97 5.75
N HIS A 62 -25.86 -12.89 6.51
CA HIS A 62 -26.67 -11.66 6.67
C HIS A 62 -25.94 -10.54 7.43
N LEU A 63 -24.79 -10.83 8.05
CA LEU A 63 -23.92 -9.86 8.72
C LEU A 63 -22.60 -9.62 7.96
N ASN A 64 -22.40 -10.26 6.80
CA ASN A 64 -21.22 -9.96 5.98
C ASN A 64 -21.20 -8.46 5.62
N ALA A 65 -20.05 -7.84 5.72
CA ALA A 65 -19.89 -6.42 5.43
C ALA A 65 -18.50 -6.11 4.86
N ASN A 66 -18.45 -5.18 3.93
CA ASN A 66 -17.18 -4.64 3.41
C ASN A 66 -16.18 -5.71 2.92
N GLY A 67 -16.65 -6.78 2.29
CA GLY A 67 -15.83 -7.90 1.81
C GLY A 67 -15.41 -8.87 2.92
N ALA A 68 -15.73 -8.61 4.19
CA ALA A 68 -15.43 -9.51 5.30
C ALA A 68 -16.57 -10.51 5.55
N MET A 69 -16.19 -11.74 5.91
CA MET A 69 -17.11 -12.83 6.22
C MET A 69 -17.45 -12.81 7.71
N ALA A 70 -18.74 -12.95 8.03
CA ALA A 70 -19.23 -12.92 9.41
C ALA A 70 -19.40 -14.33 9.99
N TYR A 71 -18.95 -14.51 11.24
CA TYR A 71 -19.05 -15.75 12.00
C TYR A 71 -19.55 -15.50 13.42
N GLN A 72 -20.22 -16.49 14.00
CA GLN A 72 -20.65 -16.43 15.40
C GLN A 72 -19.44 -16.42 16.35
N VAL A 73 -19.54 -15.62 17.42
CA VAL A 73 -18.55 -15.56 18.50
C VAL A 73 -19.18 -15.89 19.82
N VAL A 74 -18.48 -16.69 20.65
CA VAL A 74 -18.86 -16.96 22.03
C VAL A 74 -17.88 -16.27 22.96
N ASP A 75 -18.39 -15.40 23.84
CA ASP A 75 -17.58 -14.82 24.94
C ASP A 75 -17.53 -15.82 26.12
N LYS A 76 -16.37 -16.42 26.36
CA LYS A 76 -16.20 -17.43 27.44
C LYS A 76 -16.51 -16.90 28.85
N THR A 77 -16.38 -15.57 29.04
CA THR A 77 -16.69 -14.94 30.34
C THR A 77 -18.14 -14.51 30.49
N ASN A 78 -18.84 -14.31 29.36
CA ASN A 78 -20.26 -13.95 29.34
C ASN A 78 -20.96 -14.57 28.11
N PRO A 79 -21.33 -15.87 28.15
CA PRO A 79 -21.91 -16.58 27.02
C PRO A 79 -23.26 -16.03 26.53
N GLN A 80 -23.95 -15.24 27.35
CA GLN A 80 -25.22 -14.62 26.99
C GLN A 80 -25.07 -13.40 26.06
N ARG A 81 -23.83 -12.92 25.91
CA ARG A 81 -23.54 -11.78 25.06
C ARG A 81 -23.54 -12.19 23.59
N GLU A 82 -24.45 -11.65 22.81
CA GLU A 82 -24.50 -11.90 21.39
C GLU A 82 -23.40 -11.14 20.65
N LEU A 83 -22.45 -11.87 20.09
CA LEU A 83 -21.30 -11.33 19.37
C LEU A 83 -21.16 -12.01 18.01
N PHE A 84 -20.52 -11.30 17.07
CA PHE A 84 -20.06 -11.86 15.81
C PHE A 84 -18.68 -11.31 15.43
N ALA A 85 -17.94 -12.03 14.60
CA ALA A 85 -16.66 -11.57 14.07
C ALA A 85 -16.75 -11.38 12.56
N LEU A 86 -16.19 -10.28 12.08
CA LEU A 86 -15.88 -10.08 10.66
C LEU A 86 -14.43 -10.51 10.42
N ILE A 87 -14.20 -11.47 9.55
CA ILE A 87 -12.88 -11.90 9.10
C ILE A 87 -12.54 -11.12 7.86
N CYS A 88 -11.58 -10.18 7.99
CA CYS A 88 -11.18 -9.29 6.92
C CYS A 88 -10.46 -10.03 5.80
N ASP A 89 -10.66 -9.62 4.57
CA ASP A 89 -9.92 -10.13 3.42
C ASP A 89 -8.53 -9.46 3.34
N ASN A 90 -7.47 -10.25 3.21
CA ASN A 90 -6.11 -9.75 3.12
C ASN A 90 -5.82 -8.99 1.81
N GLN A 91 -6.68 -9.10 0.80
CA GLN A 91 -6.63 -8.26 -0.41
C GLN A 91 -7.05 -6.82 -0.13
N PHE A 92 -7.89 -6.61 0.89
CA PHE A 92 -8.41 -5.31 1.28
C PHE A 92 -8.25 -5.11 2.78
N PRO A 93 -7.01 -4.86 3.24
CA PRO A 93 -6.73 -4.82 4.68
C PRO A 93 -7.57 -3.79 5.42
N PRO A 94 -7.88 -4.06 6.70
CA PRO A 94 -8.70 -3.18 7.52
C PRO A 94 -7.98 -1.87 7.85
N ARG A 95 -8.76 -0.87 8.28
CA ARG A 95 -8.29 0.45 8.73
C ARG A 95 -7.73 0.35 10.16
N LEU A 96 -6.49 -0.10 10.30
CA LEU A 96 -5.88 -0.45 11.59
C LEU A 96 -5.82 0.72 12.57
N SER A 97 -5.46 1.91 12.12
CA SER A 97 -5.38 3.13 12.94
C SER A 97 -6.72 3.52 13.54
N MET A 98 -7.84 3.13 12.92
CA MET A 98 -9.19 3.42 13.37
C MET A 98 -9.65 2.49 14.52
N LEU A 99 -9.13 1.26 14.58
CA LEU A 99 -9.63 0.22 15.49
C LEU A 99 -9.58 0.59 16.98
N PRO A 100 -8.49 1.20 17.51
CA PRO A 100 -8.44 1.62 18.91
C PRO A 100 -9.53 2.63 19.25
N TYR A 101 -9.82 3.58 18.36
CA TYR A 101 -10.88 4.58 18.55
C TYR A 101 -12.26 3.94 18.51
N LEU A 102 -12.55 3.11 17.51
CA LEU A 102 -13.85 2.39 17.41
C LEU A 102 -14.12 1.51 18.63
N LYS A 103 -13.08 0.91 19.20
CA LYS A 103 -13.21 0.14 20.45
C LYS A 103 -13.57 1.04 21.63
N SER A 104 -13.07 2.26 21.68
CA SER A 104 -13.34 3.22 22.79
C SER A 104 -14.69 3.91 22.63
N ILE A 105 -15.16 4.18 21.39
CA ILE A 105 -16.42 4.87 21.15
C ILE A 105 -17.58 4.00 21.62
N ASP A 106 -18.48 4.57 22.43
CA ASP A 106 -19.75 3.98 22.84
C ASP A 106 -20.88 4.90 22.42
N HIS A 107 -21.40 4.66 21.21
CA HIS A 107 -22.50 5.44 20.63
C HIS A 107 -23.66 4.53 20.27
N PRO A 108 -24.92 4.87 20.65
CA PRO A 108 -26.07 3.97 20.51
C PRO A 108 -26.43 3.63 19.07
N ASN A 109 -26.01 4.45 18.11
CA ASN A 109 -26.31 4.28 16.69
C ASN A 109 -25.08 3.89 15.86
N LEU A 110 -23.94 3.53 16.50
CA LEU A 110 -22.74 2.98 15.86
C LEU A 110 -22.51 1.55 16.31
N LEU A 111 -22.22 0.65 15.39
CA LEU A 111 -21.92 -0.75 15.71
C LEU A 111 -20.70 -0.84 16.64
N LYS A 112 -20.89 -1.41 17.83
CA LYS A 112 -19.86 -1.43 18.87
C LYS A 112 -18.79 -2.47 18.58
N LEU A 113 -17.57 -2.02 18.29
CA LEU A 113 -16.38 -2.88 18.26
C LEU A 113 -16.01 -3.29 19.68
N VAL A 114 -15.93 -4.58 19.93
CA VAL A 114 -15.61 -5.16 21.25
C VAL A 114 -14.14 -5.50 21.35
N GLU A 115 -13.61 -6.18 20.34
CA GLU A 115 -12.22 -6.62 20.29
C GLU A 115 -11.77 -6.82 18.85
N TYR A 116 -10.47 -6.90 18.63
CA TYR A 116 -9.88 -7.25 17.33
C TYR A 116 -8.56 -7.99 17.53
N GLY A 117 -8.18 -8.80 16.55
CA GLY A 117 -6.92 -9.55 16.59
C GLY A 117 -6.70 -10.36 15.33
N ILE A 118 -5.49 -10.88 15.17
CA ILE A 118 -5.17 -11.79 14.07
C ILE A 118 -5.53 -13.20 14.48
N VAL A 119 -6.19 -13.90 13.58
CA VAL A 119 -6.68 -15.25 13.75
C VAL A 119 -6.12 -16.17 12.67
N ASP A 120 -5.97 -17.43 13.01
CA ASP A 120 -5.72 -18.49 12.05
C ASP A 120 -7.06 -18.86 11.40
N TYR A 121 -7.21 -18.45 10.14
CA TYR A 121 -8.45 -18.65 9.40
C TYR A 121 -8.41 -19.97 8.65
N ALA A 122 -8.86 -21.04 9.31
CA ALA A 122 -8.82 -22.40 8.83
C ALA A 122 -9.40 -22.61 7.42
N PRO A 123 -10.52 -21.96 7.00
CA PRO A 123 -11.08 -22.14 5.66
C PRO A 123 -10.14 -21.78 4.53
N ARG A 124 -9.25 -20.78 4.72
CA ARG A 124 -8.24 -20.36 3.72
C ARG A 124 -6.81 -20.73 4.09
N LYS A 125 -6.59 -21.36 5.25
CA LYS A 125 -5.25 -21.66 5.80
C LYS A 125 -4.34 -20.43 5.84
N SER A 126 -4.89 -19.29 6.20
CA SER A 126 -4.22 -17.99 6.23
C SER A 126 -4.43 -17.29 7.57
N HIS A 127 -3.58 -16.29 7.86
CA HIS A 127 -3.80 -15.41 9.02
C HIS A 127 -4.51 -14.16 8.56
N ASN A 128 -5.66 -13.89 9.18
CA ASN A 128 -6.51 -12.76 8.82
C ASN A 128 -6.82 -11.91 10.06
N MET A 129 -7.10 -10.63 9.84
CA MET A 129 -7.62 -9.78 10.92
C MET A 129 -9.08 -10.12 11.18
N ALA A 130 -9.44 -10.32 12.43
CA ALA A 130 -10.81 -10.48 12.91
C ALA A 130 -11.24 -9.25 13.71
N LEU A 131 -12.42 -8.72 13.42
CA LEU A 131 -13.06 -7.63 14.14
C LEU A 131 -14.31 -8.19 14.84
N ILE A 132 -14.35 -8.14 16.16
CA ILE A 132 -15.42 -8.71 16.98
C ILE A 132 -16.37 -7.59 17.37
N TYR A 133 -17.64 -7.70 16.97
CA TYR A 133 -18.69 -6.72 17.18
C TYR A 133 -19.81 -7.28 18.07
N LYS A 134 -20.52 -6.36 18.74
CA LYS A 134 -21.83 -6.67 19.34
C LYS A 134 -22.83 -6.89 18.20
N LYS A 135 -23.56 -8.01 18.24
CA LYS A 135 -24.55 -8.31 17.20
C LYS A 135 -25.69 -7.29 17.22
N PRO A 136 -26.11 -6.74 16.07
CA PRO A 136 -27.29 -5.87 15.99
C PRO A 136 -28.55 -6.64 16.40
N ALA A 137 -29.48 -5.98 17.09
CA ALA A 137 -30.70 -6.62 17.55
C ALA A 137 -31.81 -6.70 16.46
N GLY A 138 -31.81 -5.73 15.53
CA GLY A 138 -32.76 -5.69 14.43
C GLY A 138 -32.19 -6.15 13.08
N PRO A 139 -33.05 -6.35 12.07
CA PRO A 139 -32.64 -6.72 10.72
C PRO A 139 -31.96 -5.57 9.99
N ARG A 140 -31.29 -5.87 8.84
CA ARG A 140 -30.80 -4.86 7.91
C ARG A 140 -31.98 -4.07 7.31
N ILE A 141 -31.69 -2.81 6.94
CA ILE A 141 -32.69 -1.90 6.38
C ILE A 141 -32.87 -2.05 4.86
N ASP A 142 -32.10 -2.90 4.19
CA ASP A 142 -32.17 -3.15 2.75
C ASP A 142 -33.38 -4.02 2.33
N SER A 143 -34.07 -4.62 3.29
CA SER A 143 -35.28 -5.40 3.04
C SER A 143 -36.51 -4.48 3.04
N PHE A 144 -36.97 -4.09 1.85
CA PHE A 144 -38.17 -3.26 1.67
C PHE A 144 -39.45 -4.03 1.79
N SER A 145 -39.42 -5.36 1.83
CA SER A 145 -40.60 -6.23 1.99
C SER A 145 -41.04 -6.28 3.45
N GLY A 146 -42.33 -6.07 3.67
CA GLY A 146 -42.96 -6.22 5.01
C GLY A 146 -42.91 -4.97 5.89
N GLU A 147 -42.65 -3.78 5.36
CA GLU A 147 -42.86 -2.53 6.10
C GLU A 147 -44.38 -2.19 6.14
N GLU A 148 -45.00 -2.39 7.29
CA GLU A 148 -46.41 -2.01 7.52
C GLU A 148 -46.64 -0.49 7.41
N THR A 149 -45.62 0.30 7.74
CA THR A 149 -45.62 1.77 7.63
C THR A 149 -44.36 2.28 6.92
N PRO A 150 -44.47 2.60 5.61
CA PRO A 150 -43.36 3.21 4.87
C PRO A 150 -42.86 4.51 5.51
N LEU A 151 -41.54 4.78 5.43
CA LEU A 151 -40.93 5.97 6.01
C LEU A 151 -41.58 7.28 5.50
N ARG A 152 -42.07 7.29 4.27
CA ARG A 152 -42.79 8.41 3.65
C ARG A 152 -44.07 8.83 4.40
N ASN A 153 -44.62 7.98 5.24
CA ASN A 153 -45.87 8.25 5.96
C ASN A 153 -45.67 8.88 7.35
N SER A 154 -44.42 8.93 7.84
CA SER A 154 -44.12 9.48 9.16
C SER A 154 -42.84 10.35 9.11
N PHE A 155 -43.02 11.67 9.29
CA PHE A 155 -41.90 12.61 9.39
C PHE A 155 -41.08 12.37 10.66
N GLU A 156 -41.71 12.02 11.78
CA GLU A 156 -41.01 11.73 13.03
C GLU A 156 -40.09 10.51 12.89
N ARG A 157 -40.54 9.46 12.21
CA ARG A 157 -39.69 8.30 11.93
C ARG A 157 -38.55 8.65 10.98
N PHE A 158 -38.81 9.43 9.93
CA PHE A 158 -37.76 9.96 9.03
C PHE A 158 -36.72 10.74 9.84
N LYS A 159 -37.16 11.66 10.71
CA LYS A 159 -36.31 12.44 11.60
C LYS A 159 -35.45 11.54 12.49
N SER A 160 -36.06 10.55 13.13
CA SER A 160 -35.33 9.65 14.04
C SER A 160 -34.26 8.80 13.31
N VAL A 161 -34.60 8.24 12.15
CA VAL A 161 -33.67 7.45 11.35
C VAL A 161 -32.53 8.33 10.85
N LEU A 162 -32.81 9.51 10.30
CA LEU A 162 -31.77 10.43 9.81
C LEU A 162 -30.85 10.87 10.95
N LEU A 163 -31.40 11.28 12.09
CA LEU A 163 -30.61 11.67 13.26
C LEU A 163 -29.74 10.52 13.79
N SER A 164 -30.24 9.28 13.78
CA SER A 164 -29.46 8.12 14.16
C SER A 164 -28.18 7.99 13.31
N ILE A 165 -28.29 8.13 11.99
CA ILE A 165 -27.14 8.04 11.09
C ILE A 165 -26.18 9.21 11.28
N VAL A 166 -26.68 10.45 11.20
CA VAL A 166 -25.82 11.64 11.19
C VAL A 166 -25.16 11.90 12.55
N SER A 167 -25.80 11.52 13.68
CA SER A 167 -25.19 11.63 15.01
C SER A 167 -24.02 10.65 15.21
N ALA A 168 -24.14 9.43 14.67
CA ALA A 168 -23.05 8.46 14.66
C ALA A 168 -21.86 8.96 13.81
N CYS A 169 -22.13 9.58 12.64
CA CYS A 169 -21.10 10.20 11.82
C CYS A 169 -20.40 11.37 12.54
N GLU A 170 -21.16 12.20 13.25
CA GLU A 170 -20.59 13.32 14.02
C GLU A 170 -19.73 12.83 15.18
N SER A 171 -20.11 11.71 15.82
CA SER A 171 -19.29 11.07 16.83
C SER A 171 -17.93 10.60 16.25
N LEU A 172 -17.91 10.01 15.07
CA LEU A 172 -16.67 9.63 14.38
C LEU A 172 -15.83 10.86 14.01
N LYS A 173 -16.45 11.91 13.49
CA LYS A 173 -15.79 13.17 13.13
C LYS A 173 -15.09 13.81 14.34
N GLY A 174 -15.64 13.68 15.54
CA GLY A 174 -15.01 14.12 16.79
C GLY A 174 -13.64 13.49 17.05
N TYR A 175 -13.37 12.33 16.47
CA TYR A 175 -12.06 11.64 16.48
C TYR A 175 -11.30 11.80 15.15
N HIS A 176 -11.70 12.72 14.28
CA HIS A 176 -11.16 12.89 12.92
C HIS A 176 -11.29 11.63 12.05
N LEU A 177 -12.33 10.85 12.27
CA LEU A 177 -12.63 9.63 11.52
C LEU A 177 -13.85 9.82 10.63
N THR A 178 -13.95 9.00 9.59
CA THR A 178 -15.07 8.91 8.67
C THR A 178 -15.55 7.49 8.57
N HIS A 179 -16.85 7.30 8.36
CA HIS A 179 -17.44 5.96 8.22
C HIS A 179 -17.12 5.36 6.84
N ARG A 180 -17.49 6.03 5.77
CA ARG A 180 -17.23 5.65 4.37
C ARG A 180 -17.78 4.28 3.94
N ALA A 181 -18.80 3.80 4.64
CA ALA A 181 -19.52 2.59 4.30
C ALA A 181 -21.01 2.70 4.67
N ILE A 182 -21.61 3.89 4.46
CA ILE A 182 -23.02 4.15 4.74
C ILE A 182 -23.83 3.77 3.51
N ARG A 183 -24.53 2.63 3.61
CA ARG A 183 -25.38 2.06 2.57
C ARG A 183 -26.40 1.10 3.19
N LEU A 184 -27.46 0.79 2.46
CA LEU A 184 -28.61 0.03 2.97
C LEU A 184 -28.24 -1.33 3.56
N ASP A 185 -27.30 -2.05 2.93
CA ASP A 185 -26.85 -3.38 3.37
C ASP A 185 -25.87 -3.37 4.56
N ASN A 186 -25.50 -2.18 5.05
CA ASN A 186 -24.61 -2.00 6.19
C ASN A 186 -25.23 -1.13 7.29
N ILE A 187 -26.54 -1.07 7.36
CA ILE A 187 -27.31 -0.39 8.41
C ILE A 187 -28.37 -1.36 8.93
N TYR A 188 -28.58 -1.35 10.23
CA TYR A 188 -29.50 -2.26 10.92
C TYR A 188 -30.52 -1.46 11.72
N TYR A 189 -31.74 -1.92 11.82
CA TYR A 189 -32.67 -1.39 12.81
C TYR A 189 -32.19 -1.70 14.23
N LYS A 190 -32.35 -0.74 15.14
CA LYS A 190 -31.92 -0.89 16.53
C LYS A 190 -32.77 -1.89 17.29
N ASP A 191 -34.07 -1.93 16.95
CA ASP A 191 -35.05 -2.81 17.54
C ASP A 191 -36.24 -3.07 16.61
N SER A 192 -37.25 -3.78 17.11
CA SER A 192 -38.49 -4.10 16.36
C SER A 192 -39.37 -2.89 16.06
N SER A 193 -39.21 -1.76 16.76
CA SER A 193 -39.97 -0.52 16.48
C SER A 193 -39.56 0.13 15.15
N ARG A 194 -38.38 -0.19 14.66
CA ARG A 194 -37.80 0.35 13.40
C ARG A 194 -37.74 1.89 13.35
N ASN A 195 -37.68 2.56 14.50
CA ASN A 195 -37.61 4.01 14.59
C ASN A 195 -36.17 4.54 14.56
N GLU A 196 -35.23 3.78 15.08
CA GLU A 196 -33.83 4.12 15.11
C GLU A 196 -32.98 3.05 14.39
N VAL A 197 -31.80 3.46 13.92
CA VAL A 197 -30.88 2.56 13.23
C VAL A 197 -29.48 2.60 13.86
N VAL A 198 -28.72 1.54 13.59
CA VAL A 198 -27.30 1.41 13.92
C VAL A 198 -26.52 1.28 12.62
N ILE A 199 -25.59 2.18 12.37
CA ILE A 199 -24.68 2.04 11.21
C ILE A 199 -23.64 0.96 11.49
N GLY A 200 -23.35 0.14 10.48
CA GLY A 200 -22.59 -1.09 10.57
C GLY A 200 -21.08 -0.92 10.63
N ASP A 201 -20.35 -1.88 10.06
CA ASP A 201 -18.89 -1.84 10.00
C ASP A 201 -18.38 -0.74 9.07
N CYS A 202 -17.26 -0.13 9.47
CA CYS A 202 -16.56 0.89 8.68
C CYS A 202 -15.03 0.68 8.66
N ALA A 203 -14.56 -0.46 9.17
CA ALA A 203 -13.13 -0.70 9.35
C ALA A 203 -12.60 -1.98 8.70
N ALA A 204 -13.46 -2.89 8.25
CA ALA A 204 -13.02 -4.19 7.75
C ALA A 204 -12.29 -4.15 6.40
N SER A 205 -12.36 -3.04 5.67
CA SER A 205 -11.68 -2.83 4.39
C SER A 205 -11.26 -1.38 4.18
N PHE A 206 -10.69 -1.07 3.02
CA PHE A 206 -10.42 0.32 2.61
C PHE A 206 -11.69 1.18 2.62
N PRO A 207 -11.58 2.47 2.94
CA PRO A 207 -12.73 3.37 2.98
C PRO A 207 -13.45 3.39 1.64
N SER A 208 -14.77 3.31 1.65
CA SER A 208 -15.66 3.37 0.49
C SER A 208 -15.39 2.37 -0.65
N LEU A 209 -14.52 1.39 -0.45
CA LEU A 209 -14.17 0.41 -1.48
C LEU A 209 -15.42 -0.29 -2.07
N PHE A 210 -16.33 -0.73 -1.21
CA PHE A 210 -17.56 -1.42 -1.58
C PHE A 210 -18.78 -0.50 -1.68
N GLN A 211 -18.57 0.82 -1.64
CA GLN A 211 -19.67 1.78 -1.72
C GLN A 211 -20.06 2.05 -3.18
N PRO A 212 -21.33 1.79 -3.59
CA PRO A 212 -21.78 2.03 -4.94
C PRO A 212 -21.70 3.51 -5.34
N ALA A 213 -21.52 3.78 -6.64
CA ALA A 213 -21.40 5.13 -7.18
C ALA A 213 -22.58 6.07 -6.85
N ALA A 214 -23.78 5.51 -6.64
CA ALA A 214 -24.94 6.29 -6.23
C ALA A 214 -24.72 6.99 -4.88
N TYR A 215 -24.03 6.31 -3.93
CA TYR A 215 -23.75 6.81 -2.59
C TYR A 215 -22.52 7.70 -2.51
N GLU A 216 -21.79 7.89 -3.61
CA GLU A 216 -20.59 8.71 -3.68
C GLU A 216 -20.85 10.06 -4.35
N THR A 217 -20.15 11.10 -3.91
CA THR A 217 -20.17 12.41 -4.55
C THR A 217 -19.65 12.32 -5.99
N ILE A 218 -19.83 13.38 -6.79
CA ILE A 218 -19.28 13.46 -8.15
C ILE A 218 -17.78 13.19 -8.13
N GLN A 219 -17.06 13.83 -7.21
CA GLN A 219 -15.60 13.71 -7.05
C GLN A 219 -15.16 12.29 -6.74
N ASN A 220 -15.79 11.65 -5.77
CA ASN A 220 -15.48 10.28 -5.36
C ASN A 220 -15.89 9.24 -6.43
N THR A 221 -16.95 9.52 -7.21
CA THR A 221 -17.39 8.64 -8.31
C THR A 221 -16.37 8.58 -9.44
N LEU A 222 -15.58 9.64 -9.65
CA LEU A 222 -14.48 9.65 -10.62
C LEU A 222 -13.31 8.74 -10.25
N CYS A 223 -13.03 8.60 -8.93
CA CYS A 223 -11.90 7.82 -8.46
C CYS A 223 -12.06 6.32 -8.69
N ILE A 224 -10.93 5.63 -8.89
CA ILE A 224 -10.90 4.20 -8.65
C ILE A 224 -11.32 3.94 -7.17
N PRO A 225 -12.07 2.88 -6.86
CA PRO A 225 -12.59 2.66 -5.50
C PRO A 225 -11.49 2.68 -4.42
N GLN A 226 -10.32 2.09 -4.69
CA GLN A 226 -9.17 2.07 -3.77
C GLN A 226 -8.51 3.44 -3.60
N GLY A 227 -8.73 4.33 -4.56
CA GLY A 227 -8.14 5.66 -4.62
C GLY A 227 -8.94 6.78 -3.96
N ARG A 228 -10.12 6.48 -3.37
CA ARG A 228 -11.01 7.49 -2.78
C ARG A 228 -10.49 8.10 -1.48
N GLY A 229 -9.46 7.51 -0.87
CA GLY A 229 -8.89 7.98 0.39
C GLY A 229 -9.84 7.84 1.58
N ASN A 230 -9.52 8.54 2.68
CA ASN A 230 -10.35 8.51 3.89
C ASN A 230 -11.65 9.30 3.74
N GLY A 231 -11.74 10.19 2.76
CA GLY A 231 -12.88 11.07 2.54
C GLY A 231 -13.11 12.07 3.67
N LYS A 232 -14.26 12.71 3.63
CA LYS A 232 -14.67 13.75 4.58
C LYS A 232 -15.98 13.37 5.28
N ALA A 233 -16.25 13.96 6.44
CA ALA A 233 -17.53 13.77 7.14
C ALA A 233 -18.73 14.22 6.29
N SER A 234 -18.55 15.17 5.38
CA SER A 234 -19.57 15.60 4.41
C SER A 234 -19.93 14.52 3.39
N ASP A 235 -19.03 13.58 3.11
CA ASP A 235 -19.31 12.43 2.23
C ASP A 235 -20.22 11.41 2.94
N ASP A 236 -20.03 11.20 4.24
CA ASP A 236 -20.89 10.35 5.05
C ASP A 236 -22.30 10.90 5.16
N ILE A 237 -22.42 12.23 5.31
CA ILE A 237 -23.73 12.92 5.31
C ILE A 237 -24.41 12.79 3.96
N TYR A 238 -23.67 12.94 2.87
CA TYR A 238 -24.21 12.72 1.52
C TYR A 238 -24.72 11.28 1.35
N ALA A 239 -23.95 10.28 1.76
CA ALA A 239 -24.38 8.88 1.72
C ALA A 239 -25.62 8.63 2.58
N ALA A 240 -25.75 9.27 3.75
CA ALA A 240 -26.96 9.24 4.56
C ALA A 240 -28.16 9.81 3.80
N GLY A 241 -27.99 10.89 3.04
CA GLY A 241 -29.04 11.44 2.17
C GLY A 241 -29.52 10.44 1.11
N VAL A 242 -28.59 9.68 0.51
CA VAL A 242 -28.93 8.61 -0.46
C VAL A 242 -29.69 7.49 0.22
N VAL A 243 -29.28 7.03 1.41
CA VAL A 243 -30.03 6.04 2.22
C VAL A 243 -31.44 6.53 2.48
N MET A 244 -31.59 7.76 2.95
CA MET A 244 -32.93 8.32 3.26
C MET A 244 -33.82 8.41 2.03
N LEU A 245 -33.26 8.80 0.88
CA LEU A 245 -34.01 8.83 -0.38
C LEU A 245 -34.43 7.41 -0.83
N SER A 246 -33.53 6.42 -0.70
CA SER A 246 -33.85 5.01 -0.99
C SER A 246 -34.99 4.46 -0.11
N LEU A 247 -34.96 4.77 1.19
CA LEU A 247 -35.99 4.36 2.13
C LEU A 247 -37.35 5.03 1.84
N LEU A 248 -37.36 6.30 1.41
CA LEU A 248 -38.57 7.01 1.01
C LEU A 248 -39.19 6.42 -0.26
N LEU A 249 -38.36 6.00 -1.20
CA LEU A 249 -38.79 5.42 -2.48
C LEU A 249 -38.91 3.90 -2.43
N GLN A 250 -38.51 3.27 -1.33
CA GLN A 250 -38.54 1.80 -1.12
C GLN A 250 -37.86 1.02 -2.25
N LYS A 251 -36.72 1.53 -2.72
CA LYS A 251 -35.90 0.90 -3.76
C LYS A 251 -34.46 1.28 -3.63
N GLU A 252 -33.58 0.43 -4.11
CA GLU A 252 -32.18 0.77 -4.30
C GLU A 252 -32.05 1.75 -5.48
N LEU A 253 -31.34 2.86 -5.26
CA LEU A 253 -31.22 3.92 -6.26
C LEU A 253 -30.13 3.61 -7.27
N ALA A 254 -30.47 3.79 -8.56
CA ALA A 254 -29.53 3.64 -9.68
C ALA A 254 -28.83 2.26 -9.74
N ALA A 255 -29.45 1.20 -9.21
CA ALA A 255 -28.89 -0.14 -9.14
C ALA A 255 -28.53 -0.73 -10.53
N GLU A 256 -29.29 -0.35 -11.57
CA GLU A 256 -29.09 -0.83 -12.94
C GLU A 256 -28.10 0.02 -13.75
N LEU A 257 -27.63 1.16 -13.20
CA LEU A 257 -26.77 2.10 -13.91
C LEU A 257 -25.30 1.87 -13.59
N SER A 258 -24.46 1.96 -14.59
CA SER A 258 -23.00 1.98 -14.42
C SER A 258 -22.53 3.28 -13.76
N ALA A 259 -21.37 3.25 -13.10
CA ALA A 259 -20.80 4.45 -12.48
C ALA A 259 -20.63 5.64 -13.45
N PRO A 260 -20.20 5.46 -14.71
CA PRO A 260 -20.16 6.55 -15.70
C PRO A 260 -21.52 7.15 -16.05
N GLU A 261 -22.57 6.32 -16.09
CA GLU A 261 -23.93 6.79 -16.38
C GLU A 261 -24.49 7.58 -15.21
N ILE A 262 -24.26 7.12 -13.99
CA ILE A 262 -24.61 7.85 -12.76
C ILE A 262 -23.91 9.21 -12.75
N LEU A 263 -22.60 9.24 -13.01
CA LEU A 263 -21.82 10.47 -13.07
C LEU A 263 -22.37 11.45 -14.11
N ARG A 264 -22.65 10.96 -15.32
CA ARG A 264 -23.23 11.78 -16.39
C ARG A 264 -24.59 12.38 -16.00
N GLN A 265 -25.42 11.60 -15.33
CA GLN A 265 -26.73 12.09 -14.88
C GLN A 265 -26.57 13.15 -13.77
N LYS A 266 -25.68 12.92 -12.79
CA LYS A 266 -25.36 13.88 -11.73
C LYS A 266 -24.84 15.21 -12.29
N LEU A 267 -23.93 15.18 -13.26
CA LEU A 267 -23.41 16.37 -13.93
C LEU A 267 -24.47 17.16 -14.70
N LYS A 268 -25.42 16.46 -15.32
CA LYS A 268 -26.49 17.13 -16.13
C LYS A 268 -27.60 17.73 -15.30
N LYS A 269 -28.04 17.04 -14.24
CA LYS A 269 -29.28 17.39 -13.51
C LYS A 269 -29.03 17.73 -12.02
N GLY A 270 -27.79 17.53 -11.53
CA GLY A 270 -27.45 17.49 -10.12
C GLY A 270 -27.85 16.16 -9.47
N THR A 271 -27.19 15.83 -8.37
CA THR A 271 -27.39 14.53 -7.69
C THR A 271 -28.82 14.28 -7.28
N TYR A 272 -29.44 15.23 -6.57
CA TYR A 272 -30.80 15.06 -6.05
C TYR A 272 -31.80 14.69 -7.15
N LEU A 273 -31.81 15.43 -8.26
CA LEU A 273 -32.72 15.16 -9.36
C LEU A 273 -32.37 13.91 -10.16
N SER A 274 -31.10 13.57 -10.25
CA SER A 274 -30.65 12.36 -10.96
C SER A 274 -31.08 11.09 -10.22
N LEU A 275 -30.98 11.08 -8.88
CA LEU A 275 -31.37 9.94 -8.05
C LEU A 275 -32.87 9.84 -7.84
N LEU A 276 -33.58 10.97 -7.74
CA LEU A 276 -35.04 11.00 -7.64
C LEU A 276 -35.71 10.51 -8.93
N GLY A 277 -35.10 10.82 -10.09
CA GLY A 277 -35.67 10.46 -11.40
C GLY A 277 -37.03 11.15 -11.64
N ASN A 278 -38.05 10.35 -12.00
CA ASN A 278 -39.41 10.82 -12.23
C ASN A 278 -40.32 10.69 -11.01
N GLU A 279 -39.78 10.22 -9.87
CA GLU A 279 -40.53 10.02 -8.65
C GLU A 279 -40.88 11.34 -7.96
N ARG A 280 -41.92 11.30 -7.12
CA ARG A 280 -42.32 12.43 -6.29
C ARG A 280 -42.28 12.06 -4.82
N ILE A 281 -41.69 12.92 -4.02
CA ILE A 281 -41.70 12.81 -2.55
C ILE A 281 -42.42 14.01 -1.95
N PRO A 282 -43.05 13.88 -0.76
CA PRO A 282 -43.68 14.99 -0.07
C PRO A 282 -42.73 16.14 0.20
N ASN A 283 -43.23 17.38 0.11
CA ASN A 283 -42.41 18.60 0.25
C ASN A 283 -41.64 18.68 1.56
N GLN A 284 -42.18 18.14 2.64
CA GLN A 284 -41.54 18.11 3.97
C GLN A 284 -40.16 17.41 3.98
N PHE A 285 -39.91 16.46 3.07
CA PHE A 285 -38.62 15.75 2.93
C PHE A 285 -37.72 16.38 1.87
N SER A 286 -38.32 17.03 0.86
CA SER A 286 -37.62 17.52 -0.32
C SER A 286 -36.55 18.57 0.04
N GLY A 287 -36.85 19.50 0.95
CA GLY A 287 -35.94 20.57 1.34
C GLY A 287 -34.65 20.05 1.98
N ILE A 288 -34.80 19.19 2.97
CA ILE A 288 -33.66 18.61 3.70
C ILE A 288 -32.81 17.69 2.80
N LEU A 289 -33.44 16.90 1.94
CA LEU A 289 -32.71 16.00 1.03
C LEU A 289 -31.94 16.80 -0.04
N LYS A 290 -32.49 17.87 -0.57
CA LYS A 290 -31.75 18.78 -1.48
C LYS A 290 -30.53 19.39 -0.82
N ALA A 291 -30.64 19.76 0.46
CA ALA A 291 -29.55 20.34 1.21
C ALA A 291 -28.45 19.33 1.54
N ILE A 292 -28.82 18.09 1.89
CA ILE A 292 -27.87 16.99 2.18
C ILE A 292 -27.21 16.47 0.91
N LEU A 293 -27.96 16.37 -0.22
CA LEU A 293 -27.46 15.88 -1.51
C LEU A 293 -26.95 17.00 -2.41
N ASN A 294 -26.56 18.14 -1.83
CA ASN A 294 -25.95 19.23 -2.58
C ASN A 294 -24.58 18.80 -3.12
N ASP A 295 -24.35 19.02 -4.42
CA ASP A 295 -23.10 18.65 -5.09
C ASP A 295 -21.93 19.56 -4.68
N ASN A 296 -22.22 20.82 -4.31
CA ASN A 296 -21.24 21.71 -3.71
C ASN A 296 -21.10 21.41 -2.21
N GLU A 297 -19.90 20.98 -1.79
CA GLU A 297 -19.59 20.63 -0.41
C GLU A 297 -19.82 21.79 0.58
N GLU A 298 -19.49 23.02 0.18
CA GLU A 298 -19.62 24.21 1.04
C GLU A 298 -21.09 24.52 1.38
N HIS A 299 -22.02 24.16 0.48
CA HIS A 299 -23.46 24.36 0.65
C HIS A 299 -24.16 23.12 1.19
N ARG A 300 -23.48 21.97 1.29
CA ARG A 300 -24.03 20.76 1.85
C ARG A 300 -24.19 20.89 3.36
N TRP A 301 -25.39 20.59 3.85
CA TRP A 301 -25.66 20.68 5.28
C TRP A 301 -24.81 19.71 6.10
N ASN A 302 -24.26 20.22 7.19
CA ASN A 302 -23.58 19.43 8.23
C ASN A 302 -24.56 18.96 9.31
N TYR A 303 -24.08 18.17 10.28
CA TYR A 303 -24.90 17.64 11.37
C TYR A 303 -25.70 18.73 12.09
N LEU A 304 -25.07 19.84 12.49
CA LEU A 304 -25.75 20.90 13.25
C LEU A 304 -26.87 21.54 12.46
N GLN A 305 -26.68 21.74 11.16
CA GLN A 305 -27.67 22.31 10.25
C GLN A 305 -28.87 21.38 10.09
N ILE A 306 -28.61 20.07 9.92
CA ILE A 306 -29.63 19.04 9.83
C ILE A 306 -30.42 18.99 11.14
N TYR A 307 -29.76 18.94 12.28
CA TYR A 307 -30.36 18.92 13.61
C TYR A 307 -31.26 20.14 13.85
N ASN A 308 -30.74 21.36 13.60
CA ASN A 308 -31.51 22.59 13.79
C ASN A 308 -32.75 22.62 12.91
N HIS A 309 -32.65 22.22 11.65
CA HIS A 309 -33.81 22.16 10.76
C HIS A 309 -34.86 21.19 11.25
N LEU A 310 -34.47 20.01 11.70
CA LEU A 310 -35.38 18.98 12.21
C LEU A 310 -36.05 19.36 13.55
N GLU A 311 -35.37 20.21 14.33
CA GLU A 311 -35.92 20.76 15.60
C GLU A 311 -36.69 22.08 15.39
N GLY A 312 -36.91 22.51 14.15
CA GLY A 312 -37.57 23.78 13.85
C GLY A 312 -36.85 25.03 14.31
N LYS A 313 -35.52 24.91 14.58
CA LYS A 313 -34.68 26.05 14.96
C LYS A 313 -34.24 26.83 13.71
N PRO A 314 -34.04 28.17 13.83
CA PRO A 314 -33.56 28.94 12.69
C PRO A 314 -32.15 28.49 12.28
N ASN A 315 -32.01 28.16 11.02
CA ASN A 315 -30.70 27.98 10.42
C ASN A 315 -30.21 29.35 9.94
N SER A 316 -29.11 29.84 10.51
CA SER A 316 -28.46 31.07 10.08
C SER A 316 -27.66 30.81 8.79
N PHE A 317 -28.34 30.77 7.64
CA PHE A 317 -27.67 30.62 6.36
C PHE A 317 -27.93 31.83 5.51
N ALA A 318 -26.87 32.55 5.20
CA ALA A 318 -26.79 33.30 3.97
C ALA A 318 -26.84 32.28 2.83
N GLN A 319 -27.95 32.14 2.12
CA GLN A 319 -27.94 31.62 0.76
C GLN A 319 -27.15 32.60 -0.08
N THR A 320 -25.82 32.45 -0.05
CA THR A 320 -24.98 33.03 -1.05
C THR A 320 -25.25 32.18 -2.30
N GLU A 321 -26.15 32.65 -3.16
CA GLU A 321 -26.21 32.20 -4.54
C GLU A 321 -24.81 32.46 -5.11
N SER A 322 -23.92 31.47 -5.06
CA SER A 322 -22.64 31.57 -5.75
C SER A 322 -22.96 31.50 -7.24
N ASN A 323 -22.58 32.55 -7.97
CA ASN A 323 -22.58 32.58 -9.43
C ASN A 323 -21.52 31.64 -9.98
N GLU A 324 -21.62 30.32 -9.64
CA GLU A 324 -20.70 29.30 -10.11
C GLU A 324 -20.98 28.87 -11.56
N ARG A 325 -22.09 29.40 -12.14
CA ARG A 325 -22.51 29.02 -13.48
C ARG A 325 -22.19 30.12 -14.47
N SER A 326 -21.42 29.80 -15.50
CA SER A 326 -21.09 30.70 -16.59
C SER A 326 -22.34 31.18 -17.37
N MET A 327 -22.37 32.44 -17.74
CA MET A 327 -23.38 33.00 -18.65
C MET A 327 -23.21 32.49 -20.10
N ARG A 328 -22.03 32.04 -20.48
CA ARG A 328 -21.70 31.53 -21.82
C ARG A 328 -21.21 30.09 -21.74
N ALA A 329 -21.75 29.24 -22.62
CA ALA A 329 -21.29 27.84 -22.69
C ALA A 329 -19.85 27.73 -23.22
N LEU A 330 -19.03 26.95 -22.56
CA LEU A 330 -17.81 26.39 -23.14
C LEU A 330 -18.18 25.15 -23.94
N ASN A 331 -17.77 25.07 -25.20
CA ASN A 331 -18.01 23.89 -26.04
C ASN A 331 -16.76 23.00 -26.04
N LEU A 332 -16.89 21.76 -25.59
CA LEU A 332 -15.85 20.76 -25.63
C LEU A 332 -16.49 19.39 -25.96
N ASN A 333 -15.94 18.67 -26.89
CA ASN A 333 -16.43 17.33 -27.29
C ASN A 333 -17.93 17.28 -27.62
N GLY A 334 -18.49 18.38 -28.21
CA GLY A 334 -19.91 18.49 -28.54
C GLY A 334 -20.84 18.76 -27.35
N GLU A 335 -20.31 18.90 -26.14
CA GLU A 335 -21.07 19.23 -24.92
C GLU A 335 -21.00 20.73 -24.63
N LYS A 336 -22.12 21.30 -24.14
CA LYS A 336 -22.21 22.66 -23.63
C LYS A 336 -21.98 22.68 -22.12
N ILE A 337 -20.90 23.30 -21.69
CA ILE A 337 -20.41 23.31 -20.30
C ILE A 337 -20.60 24.69 -19.72
N TYR A 338 -21.10 24.77 -18.48
CA TYR A 338 -21.42 26.03 -17.80
C TYR A 338 -20.72 26.19 -16.44
N THR A 339 -20.05 25.15 -15.91
CA THR A 339 -19.37 25.21 -14.59
C THR A 339 -17.91 24.82 -14.73
N ALA A 340 -17.06 25.35 -13.85
CA ALA A 340 -15.63 25.03 -13.80
C ALA A 340 -15.39 23.52 -13.55
N GLN A 341 -16.15 22.93 -12.63
CA GLN A 341 -16.10 21.48 -12.33
C GLN A 341 -16.41 20.63 -13.56
N HIS A 342 -17.51 20.93 -14.26
CA HIS A 342 -17.86 20.18 -15.48
C HIS A 342 -16.80 20.38 -16.57
N ALA A 343 -16.21 21.59 -16.68
CA ALA A 343 -15.11 21.84 -17.63
C ALA A 343 -13.89 20.96 -17.31
N ALA A 344 -13.48 20.87 -16.05
CA ALA A 344 -12.36 20.03 -15.64
C ALA A 344 -12.62 18.55 -15.96
N ILE A 345 -13.81 18.02 -15.66
CA ILE A 345 -14.17 16.63 -15.94
C ILE A 345 -14.21 16.35 -17.46
N ALA A 346 -14.78 17.25 -18.25
CA ALA A 346 -14.83 17.12 -19.69
C ALA A 346 -13.43 17.21 -20.33
N MET A 347 -12.57 18.10 -19.83
CA MET A 347 -11.16 18.20 -20.26
C MET A 347 -10.37 16.92 -19.95
N HIS A 348 -10.60 16.32 -18.80
CA HIS A 348 -10.03 15.02 -18.47
C HIS A 348 -10.49 13.90 -19.43
N SER A 349 -11.72 13.96 -19.92
CA SER A 349 -12.28 12.96 -20.84
C SER A 349 -11.79 13.11 -22.27
N ALA A 350 -11.39 14.31 -22.69
CA ALA A 350 -10.92 14.64 -24.01
C ALA A 350 -9.60 15.47 -23.95
N PRO A 351 -8.47 14.87 -23.53
CA PRO A 351 -7.25 15.61 -23.24
C PRO A 351 -6.63 16.31 -24.47
N GLN A 352 -6.77 15.74 -25.66
CA GLN A 352 -6.27 16.37 -26.90
C GLN A 352 -7.05 17.64 -27.26
N GLU A 353 -8.39 17.56 -27.17
CA GLU A 353 -9.26 18.73 -27.40
C GLU A 353 -9.08 19.77 -26.30
N ALA A 354 -8.89 19.32 -25.07
CA ALA A 354 -8.58 20.20 -23.93
C ALA A 354 -7.27 20.96 -24.14
N LEU A 355 -6.23 20.29 -24.64
CA LEU A 355 -4.96 20.93 -24.97
C LEU A 355 -5.12 21.98 -26.09
N ALA A 356 -5.90 21.66 -27.13
CA ALA A 356 -6.23 22.62 -28.20
C ALA A 356 -7.03 23.83 -27.68
N LEU A 357 -7.97 23.60 -26.74
CA LEU A 357 -8.74 24.64 -26.08
C LEU A 357 -7.85 25.58 -25.25
N ILE A 358 -6.89 25.01 -24.53
CA ILE A 358 -5.89 25.75 -23.76
C ILE A 358 -4.99 26.59 -24.71
N LYS A 359 -4.39 25.95 -25.72
CA LYS A 359 -3.47 26.60 -26.66
C LYS A 359 -4.14 27.72 -27.48
N SER A 360 -5.42 27.57 -27.80
CA SER A 360 -6.18 28.61 -28.54
C SER A 360 -6.59 29.80 -27.66
N GLY A 361 -6.35 29.76 -26.35
CA GLY A 361 -6.76 30.84 -25.42
C GLY A 361 -8.26 30.88 -25.10
N LYS A 362 -9.08 30.02 -25.71
CA LYS A 362 -10.54 29.99 -25.51
C LYS A 362 -10.93 29.67 -24.07
N LEU A 363 -10.13 28.82 -23.38
CA LEU A 363 -10.35 28.51 -21.96
C LEU A 363 -10.19 29.77 -21.10
N LEU A 364 -9.12 30.53 -21.30
CA LEU A 364 -8.90 31.79 -20.60
C LEU A 364 -10.00 32.84 -20.86
N GLU A 365 -10.41 32.95 -22.11
CA GLU A 365 -11.52 33.84 -22.50
C GLU A 365 -12.82 33.45 -21.81
N TRP A 366 -13.12 32.16 -21.76
CA TRP A 366 -14.30 31.63 -21.06
C TRP A 366 -14.25 31.87 -19.55
N ILE A 367 -13.09 31.67 -18.91
CA ILE A 367 -12.92 31.96 -17.48
C ILE A 367 -13.14 33.43 -17.19
N LYS A 368 -12.60 34.34 -18.03
CA LYS A 368 -12.70 35.79 -17.85
C LYS A 368 -14.10 36.28 -18.12
N ASN A 369 -14.68 35.95 -19.27
CA ASN A 369 -15.89 36.54 -19.80
C ASN A 369 -17.17 35.71 -19.56
N GLY A 370 -17.01 34.45 -19.17
CA GLY A 370 -18.11 33.53 -18.92
C GLY A 370 -18.32 33.27 -17.44
N LEU A 371 -17.27 32.85 -16.75
CA LEU A 371 -17.31 32.58 -15.30
C LEU A 371 -17.12 33.87 -14.48
N GLU A 372 -16.57 34.95 -15.08
CA GLU A 372 -16.26 36.21 -14.41
C GLU A 372 -15.37 36.02 -13.15
N ASN A 373 -14.51 35.01 -13.13
CA ASN A 373 -13.65 34.67 -12.01
C ASN A 373 -12.22 35.15 -12.25
N GLU A 374 -11.93 36.37 -11.80
CA GLU A 374 -10.61 36.99 -11.98
C GLU A 374 -9.50 36.26 -11.24
N LYS A 375 -9.78 35.69 -10.06
CA LYS A 375 -8.80 34.91 -9.29
C LYS A 375 -8.36 33.64 -10.03
N LEU A 376 -9.32 32.92 -10.59
CA LEU A 376 -9.06 31.74 -11.40
C LEU A 376 -8.34 32.11 -12.71
N TYR A 377 -8.76 33.19 -13.35
CA TYR A 377 -8.11 33.72 -14.57
C TYR A 377 -6.62 33.98 -14.32
N ASN A 378 -6.26 34.70 -13.25
CA ASN A 378 -4.87 35.04 -12.93
C ASN A 378 -4.02 33.78 -12.63
N LYS A 379 -4.58 32.79 -11.93
CA LYS A 379 -3.91 31.48 -11.68
C LYS A 379 -3.68 30.72 -12.99
N MET A 380 -4.69 30.61 -13.82
CA MET A 380 -4.62 29.91 -15.11
C MET A 380 -3.64 30.61 -16.06
N GLU A 381 -3.67 31.94 -16.14
CA GLU A 381 -2.74 32.72 -16.94
C GLU A 381 -1.29 32.49 -16.48
N LYS A 382 -1.05 32.49 -15.16
CA LYS A 382 0.28 32.18 -14.60
C LYS A 382 0.76 30.78 -14.99
N LEU A 383 -0.12 29.77 -14.92
CA LEU A 383 0.20 28.40 -15.38
C LEU A 383 0.61 28.39 -16.86
N LEU A 384 -0.12 29.13 -17.69
CA LEU A 384 0.09 29.15 -19.14
C LEU A 384 1.26 30.03 -19.60
N ARG A 385 1.64 31.04 -18.80
CA ARG A 385 2.83 31.87 -19.03
C ARG A 385 4.13 31.24 -18.54
N GLY A 386 4.05 30.17 -17.73
CA GLY A 386 5.22 29.45 -17.25
C GLY A 386 6.10 28.99 -18.40
N ASP A 387 7.37 28.84 -18.14
CA ASP A 387 8.53 28.65 -19.02
C ASP A 387 8.22 28.54 -20.56
N PRO A 388 8.50 29.58 -21.37
CA PRO A 388 8.15 29.60 -22.78
C PRO A 388 8.80 28.49 -23.59
N GLU A 389 9.94 27.94 -23.12
CA GLU A 389 10.72 26.92 -23.82
C GLU A 389 10.14 25.51 -23.65
N ASN A 390 9.28 25.26 -22.64
CA ASN A 390 8.75 23.92 -22.31
C ASN A 390 7.22 23.75 -22.41
N LYS A 391 6.50 24.70 -23.02
CA LYS A 391 5.03 24.65 -23.09
C LYS A 391 4.46 23.45 -23.84
N ASP A 392 5.16 22.98 -24.85
CA ASP A 392 4.69 21.87 -25.71
C ASP A 392 5.03 20.48 -25.12
N GLU A 393 5.91 20.40 -24.12
CA GLU A 393 6.42 19.16 -23.54
C GLU A 393 5.85 18.85 -22.14
N ASN A 394 4.99 19.70 -21.56
CA ASN A 394 4.41 19.41 -20.25
C ASN A 394 3.27 18.39 -20.37
N PRO A 395 3.51 17.11 -20.10
CA PRO A 395 2.49 16.05 -20.22
C PRO A 395 1.34 16.21 -19.22
N PHE A 396 1.53 17.03 -18.19
CA PHE A 396 0.58 17.26 -17.12
C PHE A 396 -0.19 18.58 -17.22
N LEU A 397 -0.01 19.36 -18.30
CA LEU A 397 -0.62 20.69 -18.43
C LEU A 397 -2.15 20.66 -18.29
N VAL A 398 -2.80 19.69 -18.95
CA VAL A 398 -4.27 19.51 -18.86
C VAL A 398 -4.67 19.17 -17.43
N SER A 399 -3.97 18.25 -16.77
CA SER A 399 -4.27 17.87 -15.38
C SER A 399 -4.05 19.01 -14.39
N GLN A 400 -3.00 19.82 -14.60
CA GLN A 400 -2.76 21.04 -13.81
C GLN A 400 -3.88 22.07 -14.01
N ALA A 401 -4.30 22.30 -15.24
CA ALA A 401 -5.41 23.21 -15.55
C ALA A 401 -6.73 22.72 -14.89
N CYS A 402 -6.98 21.42 -14.91
CA CYS A 402 -8.15 20.83 -14.26
C CYS A 402 -8.13 21.00 -12.73
N ILE A 403 -6.96 20.84 -12.08
CA ILE A 403 -6.81 21.11 -10.64
C ILE A 403 -7.10 22.59 -10.31
N LEU A 404 -6.70 23.53 -11.17
CA LEU A 404 -7.01 24.96 -10.98
C LEU A 404 -8.49 25.27 -11.18
N LEU A 405 -9.15 24.60 -12.15
CA LEU A 405 -10.58 24.77 -12.41
C LEU A 405 -11.43 24.27 -11.22
N ASP A 406 -11.08 23.11 -10.68
CA ASP A 406 -11.74 22.56 -9.48
C ASP A 406 -10.77 21.69 -8.67
N CYS A 407 -10.23 22.26 -7.60
CA CYS A 407 -9.30 21.58 -6.69
C CYS A 407 -9.96 20.50 -5.83
N THR A 408 -11.28 20.38 -5.83
CA THR A 408 -11.98 19.30 -5.11
C THR A 408 -11.99 17.98 -5.87
N LEU A 409 -11.63 18.02 -7.16
CA LEU A 409 -11.56 16.81 -7.98
C LEU A 409 -10.31 15.98 -7.67
N PRO A 410 -10.37 14.64 -7.91
CA PRO A 410 -9.20 13.79 -7.84
C PRO A 410 -8.19 14.15 -8.92
N ILE A 411 -6.92 13.82 -8.66
CA ILE A 411 -5.85 13.98 -9.64
C ILE A 411 -6.00 12.92 -10.72
N LYS A 412 -5.86 13.33 -12.00
CA LYS A 412 -5.77 12.41 -13.13
C LYS A 412 -4.32 12.26 -13.61
N SER A 413 -3.84 11.01 -13.72
CA SER A 413 -2.57 10.65 -14.33
C SER A 413 -2.80 9.44 -15.25
N GLY A 414 -2.62 9.59 -16.55
CA GLY A 414 -3.03 8.57 -17.53
C GLY A 414 -4.52 8.23 -17.41
N GLU A 415 -4.84 6.98 -17.15
CA GLU A 415 -6.22 6.53 -16.91
C GLU A 415 -6.61 6.53 -15.43
N LEU A 416 -5.66 6.84 -14.54
CA LEU A 416 -5.86 6.83 -13.10
C LEU A 416 -6.49 8.12 -12.61
N TYR A 417 -7.61 8.00 -11.86
CA TYR A 417 -8.19 9.06 -11.05
C TYR A 417 -8.05 8.70 -9.58
N ILE A 418 -7.38 9.53 -8.81
CA ILE A 418 -7.05 9.21 -7.43
C ILE A 418 -6.91 10.45 -6.55
N PHE A 419 -7.39 10.38 -5.32
CA PHE A 419 -7.01 11.34 -4.30
C PHE A 419 -5.63 11.03 -3.72
N PRO A 420 -4.82 12.03 -3.33
CA PRO A 420 -3.50 11.80 -2.74
C PRO A 420 -3.52 10.80 -1.57
N GLU A 421 -4.50 10.88 -0.69
CA GLU A 421 -4.64 9.95 0.45
C GLU A 421 -4.99 8.50 0.04
N GLY A 422 -5.49 8.32 -1.18
CA GLY A 422 -5.80 7.00 -1.74
C GLY A 422 -4.61 6.34 -2.45
N ILE A 423 -3.54 7.09 -2.75
CA ILE A 423 -2.38 6.60 -3.51
C ILE A 423 -1.80 5.31 -2.90
N PRO A 424 -1.50 5.22 -1.58
CA PRO A 424 -0.92 4.01 -1.02
C PRO A 424 -1.82 2.78 -1.16
N LYS A 425 -3.12 2.94 -0.97
CA LYS A 425 -4.11 1.85 -1.10
C LYS A 425 -4.29 1.41 -2.55
N GLY A 426 -4.24 2.37 -3.49
CA GLY A 426 -4.23 2.10 -4.93
C GLY A 426 -2.99 1.29 -5.34
N ILE A 427 -1.79 1.72 -4.94
CA ILE A 427 -0.53 1.00 -5.20
C ILE A 427 -0.59 -0.40 -4.60
N PHE A 428 -1.03 -0.53 -3.33
CA PHE A 428 -1.19 -1.81 -2.66
C PHE A 428 -2.05 -2.78 -3.47
N TYR A 429 -3.22 -2.32 -3.92
CA TYR A 429 -4.14 -3.14 -4.71
C TYR A 429 -3.54 -3.55 -6.06
N TYR A 430 -2.89 -2.63 -6.78
CA TYR A 430 -2.25 -2.91 -8.06
C TYR A 430 -1.09 -3.90 -7.93
N LEU A 431 -0.30 -3.82 -6.84
CA LEU A 431 0.75 -4.80 -6.54
C LEU A 431 0.17 -6.20 -6.26
N ARG A 432 -0.92 -6.28 -5.48
CA ARG A 432 -1.59 -7.55 -5.15
C ARG A 432 -2.25 -8.21 -6.36
N THR A 433 -2.71 -7.42 -7.32
CA THR A 433 -3.39 -7.87 -8.54
C THR A 433 -2.50 -7.86 -9.78
N GLU A 434 -1.18 -7.67 -9.58
CA GLU A 434 -0.16 -7.68 -10.64
C GLU A 434 -0.46 -6.71 -11.80
N GLN A 435 -1.10 -5.57 -11.49
CA GLN A 435 -1.40 -4.53 -12.49
C GLN A 435 -0.22 -3.58 -12.71
N ASP A 436 -0.20 -2.93 -13.89
CA ASP A 436 0.84 -1.97 -14.27
C ASP A 436 0.77 -0.70 -13.41
N LEU A 437 1.91 -0.29 -12.87
CA LEU A 437 2.07 0.87 -11.99
C LEU A 437 2.53 2.14 -12.71
N LYS A 438 2.57 2.15 -14.05
CA LYS A 438 3.12 3.29 -14.83
C LYS A 438 2.43 4.62 -14.53
N ASP A 439 1.10 4.62 -14.35
CA ASP A 439 0.34 5.84 -14.07
C ASP A 439 0.63 6.37 -12.66
N PHE A 440 0.86 5.47 -11.68
CA PHE A 440 1.36 5.85 -10.35
C PHE A 440 2.79 6.37 -10.40
N GLN A 441 3.67 5.76 -11.19
CA GLN A 441 5.05 6.24 -11.36
C GLN A 441 5.08 7.63 -11.98
N ALA A 442 4.26 7.87 -13.01
CA ALA A 442 4.11 9.18 -13.64
C ALA A 442 3.59 10.24 -12.64
N LEU A 443 2.54 9.90 -11.88
CA LEU A 443 1.98 10.76 -10.84
C LEU A 443 3.01 11.15 -9.77
N LEU A 444 3.76 10.17 -9.26
CA LEU A 444 4.74 10.37 -8.19
C LEU A 444 6.01 11.08 -8.66
N SER A 445 6.36 10.97 -9.95
CA SER A 445 7.48 11.68 -10.57
C SER A 445 7.15 13.14 -10.89
N GLY A 446 5.86 13.48 -11.04
CA GLY A 446 5.37 14.81 -11.37
C GLY A 446 5.17 15.73 -10.16
N ASP A 447 4.63 16.94 -10.43
CA ASP A 447 4.30 17.95 -9.41
C ASP A 447 2.81 17.97 -9.07
N LEU A 448 1.97 17.11 -9.67
CA LEU A 448 0.52 17.17 -9.55
C LEU A 448 0.04 17.09 -8.09
N ILE A 449 0.65 16.22 -7.28
CA ILE A 449 0.33 16.07 -5.85
C ILE A 449 0.59 17.39 -5.11
N LYS A 450 1.75 18.01 -5.37
CA LYS A 450 2.12 19.29 -4.75
C LYS A 450 1.15 20.40 -5.15
N ILE A 451 0.83 20.51 -6.44
CA ILE A 451 -0.10 21.53 -6.98
C ILE A 451 -1.49 21.32 -6.37
N TRP A 452 -1.97 20.08 -6.31
CA TRP A 452 -3.27 19.76 -5.72
C TRP A 452 -3.36 20.23 -4.24
N TYR A 453 -2.34 19.94 -3.41
CA TYR A 453 -2.32 20.39 -2.01
C TYR A 453 -2.21 21.91 -1.87
N GLN A 454 -1.50 22.59 -2.79
CA GLN A 454 -1.38 24.04 -2.78
C GLN A 454 -2.71 24.76 -3.06
N GLU A 455 -3.60 24.13 -3.81
CA GLU A 455 -4.91 24.68 -4.12
C GLU A 455 -5.97 24.37 -3.05
N GLN A 456 -5.72 23.43 -2.13
CA GLN A 456 -6.65 23.13 -1.04
C GLN A 456 -6.68 24.24 0.02
N PRO A 457 -7.88 24.61 0.54
CA PRO A 457 -8.01 25.72 1.52
C PRO A 457 -7.25 25.46 2.84
N SER A 458 -7.14 24.23 3.28
CA SER A 458 -6.65 23.86 4.62
C SER A 458 -5.71 22.66 4.69
N SER A 459 -5.42 22.00 3.56
CA SER A 459 -4.56 20.82 3.57
C SER A 459 -3.09 21.19 3.41
N ARG A 460 -2.21 20.42 4.08
CA ARG A 460 -0.76 20.49 3.87
C ARG A 460 -0.30 19.21 3.20
N ALA A 461 0.55 19.35 2.19
CA ALA A 461 1.20 18.19 1.59
C ALA A 461 1.95 17.39 2.67
N PRO A 462 1.95 16.05 2.60
CA PRO A 462 2.76 15.22 3.47
C PRO A 462 4.22 15.67 3.45
N ALA A 463 4.88 15.71 4.63
CA ALA A 463 6.25 16.19 4.78
C ALA A 463 7.24 15.53 3.81
N ASN A 464 7.00 14.25 3.48
CA ASN A 464 7.87 13.45 2.62
C ASN A 464 7.53 13.50 1.13
N SER A 465 6.52 14.27 0.72
CA SER A 465 6.07 14.27 -0.69
C SER A 465 7.15 14.73 -1.69
N SER A 466 8.06 15.59 -1.26
CA SER A 466 9.21 16.01 -2.08
C SER A 466 10.25 14.90 -2.31
N GLU A 467 10.30 13.91 -1.43
CA GLU A 467 11.22 12.78 -1.53
C GLU A 467 10.73 11.71 -2.52
N PHE A 468 9.43 11.68 -2.82
CA PHE A 468 8.83 10.68 -3.72
C PHE A 468 9.47 10.68 -5.11
N LYS A 469 9.75 11.86 -5.66
CA LYS A 469 10.46 11.99 -6.94
C LYS A 469 11.85 11.35 -6.94
N ILE A 470 12.54 11.41 -5.78
CA ILE A 470 13.87 10.82 -5.62
C ILE A 470 13.78 9.31 -5.54
N TYR A 471 12.72 8.79 -4.89
CA TYR A 471 12.60 7.35 -4.63
C TYR A 471 11.96 6.56 -5.77
N VAL A 472 10.97 7.13 -6.46
CA VAL A 472 10.09 6.40 -7.39
C VAL A 472 10.87 5.67 -8.49
N ASN A 473 11.93 6.28 -9.02
CA ASN A 473 12.73 5.73 -10.12
C ASN A 473 13.94 4.90 -9.67
N ARG A 474 14.19 4.81 -8.35
CA ARG A 474 15.32 4.03 -7.82
C ARG A 474 14.98 2.54 -7.82
N LYS A 475 15.91 1.73 -8.36
CA LYS A 475 15.78 0.27 -8.41
C LYS A 475 16.42 -0.44 -7.21
N ASP A 476 17.07 0.30 -6.32
CA ASP A 476 17.74 -0.24 -5.14
C ASP A 476 16.75 -0.80 -4.12
N PHE A 477 17.17 -1.81 -3.35
CA PHE A 477 16.39 -2.32 -2.22
C PHE A 477 16.15 -1.23 -1.17
N GLY A 478 14.94 -1.17 -0.64
CA GLY A 478 14.52 -0.14 0.32
C GLY A 478 14.11 1.19 -0.31
N TYR A 479 14.00 1.25 -1.64
CA TYR A 479 13.52 2.41 -2.42
C TYR A 479 12.44 1.99 -3.43
N GLY A 480 12.02 2.93 -4.26
CA GLY A 480 11.01 2.69 -5.28
C GLY A 480 9.58 2.96 -4.78
N ILE A 481 8.63 2.57 -5.61
CA ILE A 481 7.20 2.79 -5.35
C ILE A 481 6.70 2.02 -4.12
N ASP A 482 7.26 0.83 -3.85
CA ASP A 482 6.96 0.04 -2.66
C ASP A 482 7.23 0.82 -1.37
N ARG A 483 8.37 1.54 -1.31
CA ARG A 483 8.69 2.36 -0.16
C ARG A 483 7.73 3.53 0.00
N ILE A 484 7.40 4.21 -1.09
CA ILE A 484 6.47 5.36 -1.07
C ILE A 484 5.13 4.92 -0.51
N MET A 485 4.64 3.76 -0.92
CA MET A 485 3.39 3.18 -0.42
C MET A 485 3.38 3.06 1.12
N TYR A 486 4.44 2.50 1.72
CA TYR A 486 4.53 2.31 3.17
C TYR A 486 4.92 3.59 3.94
N ASP A 487 5.67 4.51 3.33
CA ASP A 487 5.97 5.82 3.94
C ASP A 487 4.74 6.73 3.96
N PHE A 488 3.77 6.51 3.05
CA PHE A 488 2.53 7.27 2.96
C PHE A 488 1.42 6.72 3.86
N ASP A 489 1.37 5.40 4.09
CA ASP A 489 0.34 4.74 4.89
C ASP A 489 0.96 3.61 5.74
N ASP A 490 1.18 3.92 7.01
CA ASP A 490 1.75 2.99 7.99
C ASP A 490 0.83 1.81 8.35
N ASP A 491 -0.46 1.89 8.04
CA ASP A 491 -1.45 0.85 8.34
C ASP A 491 -1.35 -0.34 7.38
N LEU A 492 -0.73 -0.15 6.19
CA LEU A 492 -0.67 -1.19 5.18
C LEU A 492 0.21 -2.37 5.63
N PRO A 493 -0.29 -3.62 5.52
CA PRO A 493 0.50 -4.82 5.76
C PRO A 493 1.50 -5.04 4.62
N CYS A 494 2.53 -5.85 4.88
CA CYS A 494 3.47 -6.26 3.84
C CYS A 494 2.76 -7.12 2.78
N THR A 495 2.89 -6.75 1.49
CA THR A 495 2.16 -7.37 0.39
C THR A 495 3.05 -8.21 -0.56
N SER A 496 4.21 -8.67 -0.09
CA SER A 496 5.10 -9.50 -0.91
C SER A 496 4.45 -10.84 -1.28
N PRO A 497 4.58 -11.30 -2.53
CA PRO A 497 4.17 -12.65 -2.94
C PRO A 497 4.84 -13.78 -2.16
N LEU A 498 6.03 -13.56 -1.59
CA LEU A 498 6.75 -14.55 -0.77
C LEU A 498 6.02 -14.89 0.53
N LEU A 499 5.13 -14.00 0.99
CA LEU A 499 4.38 -14.16 2.23
C LEU A 499 3.08 -14.94 2.06
N GLY A 500 2.67 -15.24 0.81
CA GLY A 500 1.39 -15.87 0.53
C GLY A 500 0.20 -14.97 0.92
N ASP A 501 -0.94 -15.57 1.27
CA ASP A 501 -2.13 -14.84 1.71
C ASP A 501 -2.14 -14.66 3.25
N GLU A 502 -1.11 -13.97 3.76
CA GLU A 502 -0.92 -13.75 5.19
C GLU A 502 -1.10 -12.26 5.54
N PHE A 503 -1.79 -11.98 6.64
CA PHE A 503 -1.87 -10.62 7.18
C PHE A 503 -0.62 -10.26 7.99
N VAL A 504 0.33 -9.59 7.36
CA VAL A 504 1.65 -9.29 7.91
C VAL A 504 1.82 -7.80 8.20
N ASN A 505 1.59 -7.39 9.44
CA ASN A 505 1.66 -5.99 9.87
C ASN A 505 2.83 -5.67 10.83
N THR A 506 3.74 -6.60 11.07
CA THR A 506 4.95 -6.39 11.89
C THR A 506 6.17 -7.11 11.31
N PRO A 507 7.40 -6.62 11.54
CA PRO A 507 8.63 -7.29 11.10
C PRO A 507 8.74 -8.75 11.59
N ALA A 508 8.32 -9.04 12.82
CA ALA A 508 8.33 -10.40 13.37
C ALA A 508 7.41 -11.37 12.59
N LYS A 509 6.27 -10.86 12.08
CA LYS A 509 5.36 -11.66 11.27
C LYS A 509 5.88 -11.89 9.86
N VAL A 510 6.70 -10.99 9.30
CA VAL A 510 7.41 -11.25 8.04
C VAL A 510 8.21 -12.55 8.17
N LEU A 511 8.99 -12.71 9.25
CA LEU A 511 9.80 -13.91 9.45
C LEU A 511 8.94 -15.16 9.58
N ARG A 512 7.81 -15.10 10.32
CA ARG A 512 6.89 -16.23 10.46
C ARG A 512 6.23 -16.63 9.15
N ALA A 513 5.81 -15.65 8.36
CA ALA A 513 5.19 -15.89 7.06
C ALA A 513 6.18 -16.49 6.07
N LEU A 514 7.43 -16.01 6.03
CA LEU A 514 8.50 -16.60 5.23
C LEU A 514 8.80 -18.05 5.64
N ASP A 515 8.87 -18.33 6.96
CA ASP A 515 9.10 -19.67 7.47
C ASP A 515 8.02 -20.65 7.03
N ARG A 516 6.74 -20.24 7.08
CA ARG A 516 5.60 -21.07 6.66
C ARG A 516 5.53 -21.28 5.15
N ASN A 517 5.82 -20.25 4.38
CA ASN A 517 5.72 -20.30 2.93
C ASN A 517 7.01 -20.78 2.24
N TYR A 518 8.00 -21.29 2.98
CA TYR A 518 9.26 -21.80 2.45
C TYR A 518 9.07 -22.83 1.33
N ALA A 519 8.20 -23.83 1.53
CA ALA A 519 8.02 -24.92 0.57
C ALA A 519 7.60 -24.44 -0.83
N ALA A 520 6.79 -23.38 -0.90
CA ALA A 520 6.35 -22.77 -2.16
C ALA A 520 7.42 -21.86 -2.80
N ASN A 521 8.40 -21.38 -2.03
CA ASN A 521 9.33 -20.32 -2.48
C ASN A 521 10.82 -20.71 -2.39
N LYS A 522 11.16 -21.95 -2.07
CA LYS A 522 12.54 -22.41 -1.80
C LYS A 522 13.57 -22.11 -2.91
N GLU A 523 13.12 -21.97 -4.16
CA GLU A 523 13.97 -21.68 -5.33
C GLU A 523 14.24 -20.17 -5.50
N ARG A 524 13.59 -19.31 -4.70
CA ARG A 524 13.74 -17.85 -4.74
C ARG A 524 14.57 -17.37 -3.56
N PRO A 525 15.16 -16.15 -3.60
CA PRO A 525 15.72 -15.53 -2.41
C PRO A 525 14.64 -15.32 -1.33
N PRO A 526 14.97 -15.42 -0.02
CA PRO A 526 14.01 -15.19 1.07
C PRO A 526 13.67 -13.70 1.28
N TYR A 527 13.77 -12.89 0.27
CA TYR A 527 13.48 -11.45 0.29
C TYR A 527 13.18 -10.95 -1.11
N ASP A 528 12.43 -9.87 -1.18
CA ASP A 528 12.18 -9.09 -2.38
C ASP A 528 12.16 -7.59 -2.07
N ARG A 529 11.90 -6.78 -3.07
CA ARG A 529 11.86 -5.32 -2.93
C ARG A 529 10.77 -4.87 -1.95
N ASN A 530 9.61 -5.51 -1.99
CA ASN A 530 8.48 -5.16 -1.16
C ASN A 530 8.75 -5.41 0.32
N ILE A 531 9.29 -6.61 0.68
CA ILE A 531 9.69 -6.93 2.06
C ILE A 531 10.72 -5.92 2.57
N ILE A 532 11.75 -5.63 1.78
CA ILE A 532 12.82 -4.73 2.22
C ILE A 532 12.31 -3.29 2.37
N ALA A 533 11.46 -2.81 1.47
CA ALA A 533 10.82 -1.50 1.58
C ALA A 533 9.94 -1.42 2.85
N TYR A 534 9.12 -2.44 3.09
CA TYR A 534 8.30 -2.56 4.30
C TYR A 534 9.15 -2.54 5.59
N LEU A 535 10.19 -3.37 5.65
CA LEU A 535 11.09 -3.41 6.82
C LEU A 535 11.82 -2.08 7.03
N ARG A 536 12.21 -1.39 5.94
CA ARG A 536 12.82 -0.06 6.02
C ARG A 536 11.88 0.96 6.64
N CYS A 537 10.62 0.99 6.25
CA CYS A 537 9.63 1.88 6.85
C CYS A 537 9.38 1.55 8.32
N LYS A 538 9.21 0.27 8.68
CA LYS A 538 8.91 -0.14 10.07
C LYS A 538 10.12 -0.07 11.03
N MET A 539 11.33 -0.25 10.55
CA MET A 539 12.56 -0.22 11.38
C MET A 539 13.30 1.11 11.33
N GLY A 540 12.97 1.97 10.39
CA GLY A 540 13.55 3.29 10.23
C GLY A 540 15.02 3.24 9.79
N LYS A 541 15.79 4.31 10.11
CA LYS A 541 17.19 4.48 9.70
C LYS A 541 18.17 3.43 10.25
N LYS A 542 17.73 2.61 11.21
CA LYS A 542 18.60 1.59 11.84
C LYS A 542 19.11 0.53 10.87
N ILE A 543 18.44 0.34 9.74
CA ILE A 543 18.85 -0.66 8.75
C ILE A 543 19.55 -0.06 7.52
N ASP A 544 19.84 1.25 7.49
CA ASP A 544 20.47 1.90 6.33
C ASP A 544 21.84 1.29 5.99
N GLY A 545 22.66 0.95 7.00
CA GLY A 545 23.93 0.26 6.77
C GLY A 545 23.74 -1.14 6.17
N ILE A 546 22.69 -1.86 6.59
CA ILE A 546 22.35 -3.16 6.01
C ILE A 546 21.88 -3.03 4.56
N LEU A 547 21.11 -1.97 4.26
CA LEU A 547 20.69 -1.69 2.88
C LEU A 547 21.86 -1.36 1.96
N THR A 548 22.91 -0.72 2.46
CA THR A 548 24.12 -0.46 1.69
C THR A 548 24.78 -1.77 1.27
N ASP A 549 24.92 -2.72 2.21
CA ASP A 549 25.49 -4.05 1.94
C ASP A 549 24.59 -4.86 1.00
N LEU A 550 23.27 -4.79 1.18
CA LEU A 550 22.27 -5.47 0.35
C LEU A 550 22.26 -4.97 -1.10
N ASN A 551 22.54 -3.69 -1.32
CA ASN A 551 22.64 -3.08 -2.65
C ASN A 551 24.06 -3.23 -3.28
N SER A 552 24.98 -3.95 -2.63
CA SER A 552 26.27 -4.28 -3.19
C SER A 552 26.15 -5.22 -4.40
N ARG A 553 27.16 -5.20 -5.27
CA ARG A 553 27.27 -6.18 -6.37
C ARG A 553 27.78 -7.55 -5.93
N GLN A 554 28.24 -7.67 -4.69
CA GLN A 554 28.80 -8.90 -4.15
C GLN A 554 27.72 -9.74 -3.47
N GLU A 555 27.42 -10.91 -4.03
CA GLU A 555 26.40 -11.81 -3.52
C GLU A 555 26.62 -12.21 -2.05
N ALA A 556 27.88 -12.39 -1.65
CA ALA A 556 28.21 -12.71 -0.26
C ALA A 556 27.80 -11.59 0.71
N LEU A 557 27.97 -10.31 0.33
CA LEU A 557 27.53 -9.17 1.15
C LEU A 557 26.02 -9.06 1.19
N GLN A 558 25.34 -9.30 0.06
CA GLN A 558 23.87 -9.29 0.01
C GLN A 558 23.29 -10.36 0.95
N ASN A 559 23.79 -11.60 0.87
CA ASN A 559 23.31 -12.70 1.70
C ASN A 559 23.63 -12.49 3.18
N SER A 560 24.81 -11.96 3.51
CA SER A 560 25.18 -11.57 4.87
C SER A 560 24.26 -10.48 5.41
N ALA A 561 23.94 -9.46 4.61
CA ALA A 561 23.05 -8.37 4.99
C ALA A 561 21.62 -8.88 5.34
N ILE A 562 21.09 -9.83 4.56
CA ILE A 562 19.77 -10.43 4.83
C ILE A 562 19.79 -11.27 6.11
N ILE A 563 20.81 -12.10 6.30
CA ILE A 563 20.96 -12.90 7.53
C ILE A 563 21.03 -11.98 8.74
N ARG A 564 21.83 -10.90 8.67
CA ARG A 564 21.95 -9.88 9.72
C ARG A 564 20.61 -9.16 9.99
N LEU A 565 19.86 -8.81 8.94
CA LEU A 565 18.56 -8.16 9.08
C LEU A 565 17.58 -9.04 9.83
N TYR A 566 17.45 -10.31 9.41
CA TYR A 566 16.52 -11.24 10.02
C TYR A 566 16.94 -11.68 11.41
N ALA A 567 18.24 -11.85 11.66
CA ALA A 567 18.79 -12.07 13.00
C ALA A 567 18.42 -10.93 13.97
N ASN A 568 18.56 -9.68 13.53
CA ASN A 568 18.19 -8.51 14.34
C ASN A 568 16.69 -8.47 14.65
N ILE A 569 15.82 -8.84 13.70
CA ILE A 569 14.38 -8.90 13.91
C ILE A 569 14.03 -10.03 14.89
N GLN A 570 14.60 -11.24 14.68
CA GLN A 570 14.36 -12.40 15.54
C GLN A 570 14.81 -12.11 16.97
N ASN A 571 16.01 -11.54 17.16
CA ASN A 571 16.56 -11.27 18.49
C ASN A 571 15.76 -10.24 19.27
N LYS A 572 15.17 -9.23 18.60
CA LYS A 572 14.46 -8.15 19.26
C LYS A 572 13.05 -8.53 19.72
N ASN A 573 12.24 -9.05 18.82
CA ASN A 573 10.80 -9.34 19.04
C ASN A 573 10.31 -10.49 18.15
N GLY A 574 11.22 -11.31 17.66
CA GLY A 574 10.92 -12.35 16.70
C GLY A 574 10.42 -13.66 17.33
N PRO A 575 10.03 -14.59 16.48
CA PRO A 575 9.72 -15.97 16.90
C PRO A 575 10.96 -16.65 17.49
N VAL A 576 10.74 -17.52 18.47
CA VAL A 576 11.85 -18.25 19.13
C VAL A 576 12.57 -19.18 18.17
N GLN A 577 11.82 -19.83 17.28
CA GLN A 577 12.35 -20.77 16.29
C GLN A 577 11.74 -20.51 14.91
N LEU A 578 12.59 -20.61 13.87
CA LEU A 578 12.27 -20.45 12.45
C LEU A 578 13.03 -21.53 11.66
N LEU A 579 12.54 -22.75 11.68
CA LEU A 579 13.27 -23.90 11.15
C LEU A 579 13.44 -23.83 9.63
N ASN A 580 12.36 -23.54 8.91
CA ASN A 580 12.37 -23.49 7.46
C ASN A 580 13.09 -22.27 6.92
N LEU A 581 12.88 -21.11 7.53
CA LEU A 581 13.60 -19.88 7.14
C LEU A 581 15.10 -20.01 7.41
N THR A 582 15.49 -20.59 8.53
CA THR A 582 16.91 -20.82 8.83
C THR A 582 17.55 -21.75 7.80
N LEU A 583 16.85 -22.82 7.41
CA LEU A 583 17.30 -23.72 6.33
C LEU A 583 17.44 -22.98 5.00
N TRP A 584 16.49 -22.10 4.67
CA TRP A 584 16.52 -21.28 3.46
C TRP A 584 17.74 -20.34 3.44
N LEU A 585 18.02 -19.66 4.57
CA LEU A 585 19.17 -18.78 4.72
C LEU A 585 20.51 -19.55 4.68
N ILE A 586 20.56 -20.78 5.22
CA ILE A 586 21.74 -21.65 5.13
C ILE A 586 22.05 -21.99 3.67
N ASN A 587 21.05 -22.29 2.86
CA ASN A 587 21.24 -22.54 1.43
C ASN A 587 21.82 -21.32 0.69
N SER A 588 21.48 -20.11 1.15
CA SER A 588 22.03 -18.85 0.63
C SER A 588 23.39 -18.47 1.23
N ALA A 589 23.89 -19.19 2.25
CA ALA A 589 25.15 -18.86 2.92
C ALA A 589 26.42 -19.31 2.17
N LYS A 590 26.30 -20.16 1.15
CA LYS A 590 27.45 -20.70 0.39
C LYS A 590 28.41 -19.62 -0.15
N PRO A 591 27.95 -18.49 -0.74
CA PRO A 591 28.84 -17.42 -1.15
C PRO A 591 29.62 -16.80 0.01
N ILE A 592 28.99 -16.70 1.20
CA ILE A 592 29.64 -16.15 2.41
C ILE A 592 30.76 -17.09 2.87
N ILE A 593 30.53 -18.41 2.90
CA ILE A 593 31.52 -19.41 3.29
C ILE A 593 32.74 -19.32 2.36
N LYS A 594 32.51 -19.15 1.05
CA LYS A 594 33.59 -19.03 0.06
C LYS A 594 34.46 -17.79 0.22
N THR A 595 34.05 -16.80 1.01
CA THR A 595 34.90 -15.62 1.31
C THR A 595 36.01 -15.92 2.31
N TYR A 596 35.94 -17.04 3.04
CA TYR A 596 37.04 -17.53 3.87
C TYR A 596 38.05 -18.26 3.02
N HIS A 597 39.34 -17.99 3.21
CA HIS A 597 40.43 -18.61 2.46
C HIS A 597 40.80 -19.98 3.00
N ASN A 598 40.58 -20.22 4.29
CA ASN A 598 40.95 -21.48 4.96
C ASN A 598 39.91 -22.58 4.67
N LEU A 599 40.23 -23.53 3.81
CA LEU A 599 39.36 -24.66 3.42
C LEU A 599 38.94 -25.53 4.60
N LYS A 600 39.77 -25.67 5.65
CA LYS A 600 39.41 -26.44 6.85
C LYS A 600 38.30 -25.71 7.63
N TYR A 601 38.40 -24.38 7.68
CA TYR A 601 37.41 -23.55 8.34
C TYR A 601 36.10 -23.52 7.55
N GLN A 602 36.15 -23.48 6.22
CA GLN A 602 34.93 -23.61 5.38
C GLN A 602 34.18 -24.91 5.70
N LYS A 603 34.87 -26.04 5.75
CA LYS A 603 34.28 -27.35 6.11
C LYS A 603 33.75 -27.41 7.56
N TYR A 604 34.38 -26.67 8.46
CA TYR A 604 33.90 -26.54 9.83
C TYR A 604 32.56 -25.78 9.83
N LEU A 605 32.48 -24.62 9.11
CA LEU A 605 31.25 -23.84 8.97
C LEU A 605 30.12 -24.69 8.40
N GLU A 606 30.35 -25.44 7.32
CA GLU A 606 29.34 -26.30 6.71
C GLU A 606 28.74 -27.32 7.72
N ARG A 607 29.57 -27.90 8.59
CA ARG A 607 29.12 -28.82 9.62
C ARG A 607 28.31 -28.15 10.71
N GLU A 608 28.71 -26.97 11.16
CA GLU A 608 27.97 -26.19 12.17
C GLU A 608 26.63 -25.69 11.64
N LEU A 609 26.55 -25.32 10.35
CA LEU A 609 25.28 -24.91 9.72
C LEU A 609 24.22 -26.02 9.77
N ILE A 610 24.61 -27.29 9.65
CA ILE A 610 23.68 -28.43 9.78
C ILE A 610 23.12 -28.53 11.20
N LYS A 611 23.90 -28.17 12.23
CA LYS A 611 23.41 -28.13 13.62
C LYS A 611 22.44 -26.95 13.84
N ILE A 612 22.76 -25.78 13.30
CA ILE A 612 21.95 -24.56 13.43
C ILE A 612 20.60 -24.73 12.71
N SER A 613 20.55 -25.47 11.59
CA SER A 613 19.28 -25.73 10.90
C SER A 613 18.23 -26.38 11.80
N LYS A 614 18.65 -27.13 12.83
CA LYS A 614 17.78 -27.79 13.82
C LYS A 614 17.36 -26.84 14.96
N SER A 615 18.11 -25.75 15.22
CA SER A 615 17.78 -24.79 16.28
C SER A 615 16.76 -23.76 15.84
N GLY A 616 16.69 -23.42 14.56
CA GLY A 616 15.82 -22.39 14.00
C GLY A 616 16.16 -20.96 14.46
N LYS A 617 17.40 -20.75 14.93
CA LYS A 617 17.86 -19.46 15.42
C LYS A 617 18.77 -18.76 14.43
N VAL A 618 18.24 -17.78 13.70
CA VAL A 618 18.98 -16.99 12.70
C VAL A 618 20.13 -16.20 13.31
N ILE A 619 20.02 -15.80 14.59
CA ILE A 619 21.10 -15.11 15.29
C ILE A 619 22.35 -15.98 15.46
N GLU A 620 22.17 -17.29 15.72
CA GLU A 620 23.30 -18.24 15.80
C GLU A 620 23.96 -18.40 14.43
N LEU A 621 23.16 -18.43 13.35
CA LEU A 621 23.64 -18.45 11.97
C LEU A 621 24.50 -17.23 11.67
N TYR A 622 24.00 -16.04 12.02
CA TYR A 622 24.75 -14.78 11.81
C TYR A 622 26.07 -14.77 12.56
N ASN A 623 26.06 -15.10 13.85
CA ASN A 623 27.24 -15.07 14.70
C ASN A 623 28.35 -16.02 14.25
N ILE A 624 28.00 -17.18 13.66
CA ILE A 624 28.98 -18.13 13.13
C ILE A 624 29.56 -17.67 11.79
N LEU A 625 28.73 -17.15 10.87
CA LEU A 625 29.16 -16.73 9.55
C LEU A 625 29.95 -15.42 9.58
N GLU A 626 29.64 -14.51 10.50
CA GLU A 626 30.24 -13.19 10.63
C GLU A 626 31.06 -13.05 11.93
N ASN A 627 31.75 -14.13 12.32
CA ASN A 627 32.67 -14.10 13.45
C ASN A 627 33.89 -13.23 13.09
N GLU A 628 34.00 -12.05 13.67
CA GLU A 628 35.07 -11.07 13.35
C GLU A 628 36.46 -11.59 13.69
N GLU A 629 36.63 -12.30 14.81
CA GLU A 629 37.92 -12.88 15.20
C GLU A 629 38.37 -13.93 14.18
N ALA A 630 37.45 -14.81 13.76
CA ALA A 630 37.74 -15.81 12.74
C ALA A 630 38.06 -15.18 11.39
N ARG A 631 37.36 -14.11 11.00
CA ARG A 631 37.65 -13.36 9.76
C ARG A 631 39.00 -12.66 9.79
N GLN A 632 39.35 -12.04 10.90
CA GLN A 632 40.67 -11.39 11.06
C GLN A 632 41.79 -12.40 11.02
N LYS A 633 41.59 -13.54 11.71
CA LYS A 633 42.58 -14.64 11.69
C LYS A 633 42.77 -15.20 10.28
N ASP A 634 41.69 -15.52 9.56
CA ASP A 634 41.75 -16.02 8.18
C ASP A 634 42.44 -15.04 7.24
N ARG A 635 42.13 -13.75 7.32
CA ARG A 635 42.81 -12.69 6.52
C ARG A 635 44.29 -12.58 6.83
N SER A 636 44.67 -12.64 8.10
CA SER A 636 46.06 -12.56 8.52
C SER A 636 46.89 -13.77 8.06
N GLU A 637 46.34 -15.00 8.24
CA GLU A 637 46.96 -16.23 7.78
C GLU A 637 47.07 -16.27 6.25
N TYR A 638 46.06 -15.84 5.52
CA TYR A 638 46.07 -15.74 4.06
C TYR A 638 47.12 -14.73 3.58
N SER A 639 47.17 -13.53 4.19
CA SER A 639 48.16 -12.52 3.83
C SER A 639 49.61 -12.97 4.09
N ALA A 640 49.84 -13.73 5.18
CA ALA A 640 51.12 -14.33 5.49
C ALA A 640 51.52 -15.39 4.44
N ALA A 641 50.57 -16.28 4.09
CA ALA A 641 50.80 -17.30 3.06
C ALA A 641 51.05 -16.69 1.67
N VAL A 642 50.35 -15.63 1.28
CA VAL A 642 50.60 -14.91 0.02
C VAL A 642 51.98 -14.29 0.00
N LYS A 643 52.44 -13.70 1.12
CA LYS A 643 53.80 -13.15 1.24
C LYS A 643 54.84 -14.27 1.12
N GLU A 644 54.64 -15.38 1.80
CA GLU A 644 55.56 -16.55 1.73
C GLU A 644 55.63 -17.11 0.31
N ILE A 645 54.50 -17.31 -0.36
CA ILE A 645 54.45 -17.75 -1.76
C ILE A 645 55.20 -16.75 -2.67
N SER A 646 54.99 -15.45 -2.46
CA SER A 646 55.71 -14.40 -3.23
C SER A 646 57.22 -14.47 -3.05
N LEU A 647 57.68 -14.70 -1.81
CA LEU A 647 59.13 -14.90 -1.54
C LEU A 647 59.66 -16.15 -2.20
N LEU A 648 58.93 -17.29 -2.09
CA LEU A 648 59.33 -18.54 -2.72
C LEU A 648 59.36 -18.44 -4.26
N LEU A 649 58.38 -17.72 -4.86
CA LEU A 649 58.39 -17.46 -6.29
C LEU A 649 59.55 -16.55 -6.72
N HIS A 650 59.89 -15.55 -5.90
CA HIS A 650 61.04 -14.72 -6.13
C HIS A 650 62.33 -15.54 -6.06
N ASP A 651 62.51 -16.38 -5.04
CA ASP A 651 63.64 -17.27 -4.88
C ASP A 651 63.73 -18.31 -6.00
N ARG A 652 62.62 -18.92 -6.39
CA ARG A 652 62.53 -19.81 -7.56
C ARG A 652 62.99 -19.10 -8.83
N ASN A 653 62.53 -17.88 -9.08
CA ASN A 653 62.93 -17.10 -10.26
C ASN A 653 64.38 -16.68 -10.19
N ARG A 654 64.92 -16.37 -8.97
CA ARG A 654 66.34 -16.07 -8.75
C ARG A 654 67.19 -17.30 -9.07
N ILE A 655 66.78 -18.49 -8.61
CA ILE A 655 67.51 -19.75 -8.92
C ILE A 655 67.38 -20.10 -10.41
N ALA A 656 66.20 -20.00 -11.00
CA ALA A 656 65.95 -20.32 -12.41
C ALA A 656 66.71 -19.39 -13.38
N ASN A 657 66.79 -18.08 -13.04
CA ASN A 657 67.47 -17.07 -13.86
C ASN A 657 68.95 -16.87 -13.42
N GLY A 658 69.33 -17.40 -12.27
CA GLY A 658 70.66 -17.22 -11.66
C GLY A 658 71.73 -18.11 -12.26
N GLY A 659 71.37 -19.13 -13.02
CA GLY A 659 72.38 -19.99 -13.66
C GLY A 659 73.36 -19.24 -14.55
N ALA A 660 72.79 -18.35 -15.39
CA ALA A 660 73.63 -17.52 -16.28
C ALA A 660 74.36 -16.39 -15.53
N LYS A 661 73.80 -15.81 -14.47
CA LYS A 661 74.48 -14.76 -13.67
C LYS A 661 75.50 -15.31 -12.69
N LEU A 662 75.28 -16.50 -12.10
CA LEU A 662 76.24 -17.18 -11.28
C LEU A 662 77.44 -17.66 -12.09
N ASP A 663 77.27 -18.08 -13.34
CA ASP A 663 78.30 -18.41 -14.25
C ASP A 663 79.15 -17.16 -14.65
N GLU A 664 78.58 -16.00 -14.84
CA GLU A 664 79.24 -14.73 -15.09
C GLU A 664 80.04 -14.26 -13.85
N GLU A 665 79.45 -14.26 -12.68
CA GLU A 665 80.07 -13.89 -11.42
C GLU A 665 81.20 -14.90 -11.06
N ALA A 666 80.97 -16.18 -11.30
CA ALA A 666 82.03 -17.21 -11.13
C ALA A 666 83.16 -17.01 -12.10
N LYS A 667 82.93 -16.67 -13.37
CA LYS A 667 83.97 -16.29 -14.34
C LYS A 667 84.73 -15.04 -13.95
N GLU A 668 84.07 -14.00 -13.49
CA GLU A 668 84.70 -12.76 -13.02
C GLU A 668 85.55 -13.00 -11.78
N LEU A 669 85.08 -13.81 -10.82
CA LEU A 669 85.84 -14.24 -9.65
C LEU A 669 87.04 -15.09 -10.04
N ALA A 670 86.85 -16.05 -10.97
CA ALA A 670 87.98 -16.86 -11.50
C ALA A 670 89.02 -16.01 -12.21
N LEU A 671 88.63 -15.02 -13.03
CA LEU A 671 89.52 -14.08 -13.67
C LEU A 671 90.30 -13.21 -12.67
N ARG A 672 89.63 -12.75 -11.60
CA ARG A 672 90.32 -12.03 -10.50
C ARG A 672 91.31 -12.90 -9.75
N PHE A 673 90.97 -14.14 -9.44
CA PHE A 673 91.86 -15.13 -8.83
C PHE A 673 93.08 -15.43 -9.72
N VAL A 674 92.88 -15.67 -11.02
CA VAL A 674 93.95 -15.92 -11.99
C VAL A 674 94.82 -14.71 -12.12
N SER A 675 94.30 -13.48 -12.13
CA SER A 675 95.11 -12.26 -12.20
C SER A 675 95.95 -12.06 -10.93
N VAL A 676 95.47 -12.32 -9.73
CA VAL A 676 96.21 -12.25 -8.47
C VAL A 676 97.27 -13.34 -8.43
N LEU A 677 96.96 -14.57 -8.87
CA LEU A 677 97.95 -15.64 -8.97
C LEU A 677 99.07 -15.33 -9.96
N SER A 678 98.73 -14.73 -11.11
CA SER A 678 99.70 -14.29 -12.11
C SER A 678 100.62 -13.22 -11.57
N ILE A 679 100.11 -12.23 -10.82
CA ILE A 679 100.91 -11.20 -10.17
C ILE A 679 101.82 -11.83 -9.11
N LEU A 680 101.37 -12.74 -8.29
CA LEU A 680 102.10 -13.47 -7.27
C LEU A 680 103.23 -14.29 -7.89
N THR A 681 102.92 -15.01 -8.98
CA THR A 681 103.98 -15.80 -9.71
C THR A 681 105.01 -14.89 -10.37
N MET A 682 104.60 -13.73 -10.89
CA MET A 682 105.49 -12.76 -11.46
C MET A 682 106.44 -12.14 -10.40
N VAL A 683 105.86 -11.76 -9.24
CA VAL A 683 106.64 -11.23 -8.12
C VAL A 683 107.59 -12.27 -7.53
N THR A 684 107.12 -13.53 -7.37
CA THR A 684 108.01 -14.62 -6.90
C THR A 684 109.17 -14.92 -7.91
N SER A 685 108.81 -14.99 -9.19
CA SER A 685 109.87 -15.14 -10.25
C SER A 685 110.82 -13.99 -10.25
N PHE A 686 110.31 -12.77 -10.04
CA PHE A 686 111.20 -11.60 -9.97
C PHE A 686 112.14 -11.63 -8.73
N ILE A 687 111.61 -12.02 -7.58
CA ILE A 687 112.39 -12.23 -6.37
C ILE A 687 113.39 -13.34 -6.56
N PHE A 688 112.99 -14.48 -7.14
CA PHE A 688 113.98 -15.54 -7.48
C PHE A 688 115.07 -15.09 -8.42
N SER A 689 114.78 -14.31 -9.45
CA SER A 689 115.72 -13.73 -10.38
C SER A 689 116.66 -12.76 -9.67
N LEU A 690 116.11 -11.94 -8.77
CA LEU A 690 116.94 -11.00 -7.96
C LEU A 690 117.86 -11.74 -7.01
N ILE A 691 117.36 -12.78 -6.33
CA ILE A 691 118.24 -13.63 -5.45
C ILE A 691 119.28 -14.33 -6.27
N HIS A 692 119.00 -14.82 -7.45
CA HIS A 692 119.96 -15.48 -8.34
C HIS A 692 121.04 -14.50 -8.85
N TRP A 693 120.64 -13.22 -9.07
CA TRP A 693 121.58 -12.15 -9.49
C TRP A 693 122.50 -11.69 -8.35
N VAL A 694 121.98 -11.70 -7.08
CA VAL A 694 122.79 -11.32 -5.90
C VAL A 694 123.75 -12.43 -5.46
N ILE A 695 123.44 -13.71 -5.76
CA ILE A 695 124.28 -14.85 -5.39
C ILE A 695 125.36 -15.16 -6.43
N LYS A 696 125.30 -14.60 -7.63
CA LYS A 696 126.34 -14.62 -8.62
C LYS A 696 127.21 -13.36 -8.50
#